data_445e36f5dd655052425c2ce7a0861c98
#
_entry.id   445e36f5dd655052425c2ce7a0861c98
#
_cell.length_a   1.000
_cell.length_b   1.000
_cell.length_c   1.000
_cell.angle_alpha   90.00
_cell.angle_beta   90.00
_cell.angle_gamma   90.00
#
_symmetry.space_group_name_H-M   'P 1'
#
loop_
_entity.id
_entity.type
_entity.pdbx_description
1 polymer ?
#
loop_
_entity_poly.entity_id
_entity_poly.type
_entity_poly.pdbx_seq_one_letter_code
_entity_poly.pdbx_strand_id
1 'polypeptide(L)'
;KLREIKGPYSCVKLDSENPGVCTGCPHFGKITNPLMLGRELATDNAPKEVIIEQPSDSVSKTPEQIKVTRATPPRGFSYGKNGGVYREAEVQDEEGSTIKKQVLVLPYDLFAVDLLNVQGEHMVHMLATRPEGAINITLPQKAVVSKDDTVKALASQNIIAAYGSGNDKNLFDYVRGCVEDISTNKHAISVPSSYGWQPDGGFVAGGKVFLIDGTVRQIPMPGLENLTHACRSRGDLEAWRKYVNIFVSRKLWDILAIGAGVGFGSPLMEFSGLDGLTFHAGSTQSGTGKTQVLQMAASIWGHPRDYCVNKSTSAVAMQQRAGLLRNLPLISDEITSKNRRDMEWFPEFVFEIAEGRAKERMESGANKERLNTSVWALLAIVSSNTHVMDYMTGGRKHSSEGEIRRMLEWTTTESLTWDIHEVEVIKSLRQNYGHAGDIYGKWLALNRATAMSVYQQVYAKIRDEFQMSNDERYWHAAIAACLAGCILAGSQYSGVVEMPIQPLIDSMKKLVEKARKTVRANVRTAEDVLNAYIREHYGKFISVKVTNDGAIEATYANSQITDESLTRTQIFGRVERHITPGYVNFFIEEALLKNYCSSMSFGYADLRRDLEKLYRVDYVKKDMLAKTKGPQMRVNALKISRPESEVFELNIEEPQNPLPVA
;
A
#
# COMPACT_ATOMS: atom_id res chain seq x y z
N LYS A 1 -6.53 8.85 71.21
CA LYS A 1 -5.26 8.09 71.40
C LYS A 1 -4.54 7.70 70.11
N LEU A 2 -5.19 7.57 68.96
CA LEU A 2 -4.54 7.25 67.68
C LEU A 2 -3.90 8.47 66.95
N ARG A 3 -4.21 9.71 67.38
CA ARG A 3 -3.67 10.93 66.79
C ARG A 3 -2.29 11.38 67.37
N GLU A 4 -1.82 10.69 68.42
CA GLU A 4 -0.53 11.02 69.10
C GLU A 4 0.61 10.13 68.70
N ILE A 5 0.43 9.17 67.78
CA ILE A 5 1.51 8.30 67.32
C ILE A 5 2.29 9.06 66.23
N LYS A 6 3.41 9.61 66.57
CA LYS A 6 4.38 10.27 65.65
C LYS A 6 5.14 9.21 64.87
N GLY A 7 4.53 8.67 63.80
CA GLY A 7 5.17 7.78 62.85
C GLY A 7 5.47 6.35 63.34
N PRO A 8 5.90 5.45 62.46
CA PRO A 8 6.27 4.11 62.86
C PRO A 8 7.52 4.13 63.74
N TYR A 9 7.44 3.59 64.92
CA TYR A 9 8.59 3.37 65.79
C TYR A 9 9.61 2.47 65.08
N SER A 10 10.91 2.83 65.13
CA SER A 10 11.98 1.94 64.69
C SER A 10 12.05 0.69 65.59
N CYS A 11 12.52 -0.44 65.06
CA CYS A 11 12.74 -1.64 65.86
C CYS A 11 13.70 -1.40 67.01
N VAL A 12 14.73 -0.58 66.84
CA VAL A 12 15.68 -0.18 67.86
C VAL A 12 14.99 0.61 68.98
N LYS A 13 14.11 1.56 68.63
CA LYS A 13 13.37 2.34 69.61
C LYS A 13 12.34 1.50 70.38
N LEU A 14 11.70 0.55 69.72
CA LEU A 14 10.81 -0.41 70.37
C LEU A 14 11.54 -1.29 71.35
N ASP A 15 12.75 -1.74 71.04
CA ASP A 15 13.58 -2.56 71.92
C ASP A 15 14.12 -1.75 73.11
N SER A 16 14.50 -0.47 72.90
CA SER A 16 14.95 0.44 73.95
C SER A 16 13.84 0.82 74.93
N GLU A 17 12.59 0.96 74.47
CA GLU A 17 11.43 1.27 75.33
C GLU A 17 10.87 0.02 76.03
N ASN A 18 11.05 -1.18 75.46
CA ASN A 18 10.66 -2.47 75.99
C ASN A 18 11.79 -3.50 75.82
N PRO A 19 12.81 -3.47 76.65
CA PRO A 19 13.98 -4.34 76.54
C PRO A 19 13.59 -5.82 76.52
N GLY A 20 14.14 -6.54 75.52
CA GLY A 20 13.87 -7.97 75.36
C GLY A 20 12.74 -8.36 74.44
N VAL A 21 11.87 -7.41 74.04
CA VAL A 21 10.78 -7.70 73.11
C VAL A 21 11.30 -8.03 71.71
N CYS A 22 12.40 -7.39 71.29
CA CYS A 22 12.95 -7.60 69.97
C CYS A 22 14.11 -8.60 69.93
N THR A 23 14.66 -9.05 71.09
CA THR A 23 15.77 -10.00 71.17
C THR A 23 15.44 -11.39 70.60
N GLY A 24 14.16 -11.80 70.63
CA GLY A 24 13.72 -13.05 70.02
C GLY A 24 13.14 -12.90 68.61
N CYS A 25 13.13 -11.70 68.06
CA CYS A 25 12.55 -11.44 66.73
C CYS A 25 13.54 -11.83 65.62
N PRO A 26 13.19 -12.78 64.74
CA PRO A 26 14.05 -13.20 63.62
C PRO A 26 14.36 -12.09 62.60
N HIS A 27 13.63 -10.97 62.70
CA HIS A 27 13.76 -9.82 61.82
C HIS A 27 14.49 -8.64 62.44
N PHE A 28 14.85 -8.71 63.73
CA PHE A 28 15.59 -7.65 64.44
C PHE A 28 16.94 -7.45 63.80
N GLY A 29 17.30 -6.21 63.47
CA GLY A 29 18.52 -5.87 62.70
C GLY A 29 18.40 -6.09 61.20
N LYS A 30 17.34 -6.74 60.67
CA LYS A 30 17.09 -6.92 59.24
C LYS A 30 16.04 -5.95 58.68
N ILE A 31 15.18 -5.41 59.57
CA ILE A 31 14.17 -4.40 59.21
C ILE A 31 14.29 -3.19 60.12
N THR A 32 13.93 -2.01 59.64
CA THR A 32 14.06 -0.76 60.42
C THR A 32 12.84 -0.45 61.27
N ASN A 33 11.68 -1.02 60.97
CA ASN A 33 10.45 -0.85 61.78
C ASN A 33 9.50 -2.05 61.61
N PRO A 34 8.59 -2.28 62.56
CA PRO A 34 7.65 -3.44 62.53
C PRO A 34 6.69 -3.46 61.34
N LEU A 35 6.41 -2.34 60.73
CA LEU A 35 5.56 -2.30 59.50
C LEU A 35 6.21 -2.95 58.29
N MET A 36 7.49 -3.27 58.38
CA MET A 36 8.24 -4.03 57.36
C MET A 36 8.15 -5.55 57.62
N LEU A 37 7.54 -6.01 58.74
CA LEU A 37 7.24 -7.42 58.98
C LEU A 37 6.29 -7.93 57.89
N GLY A 38 6.70 -9.01 57.23
CA GLY A 38 5.97 -9.57 56.06
C GLY A 38 6.39 -8.98 54.72
N ARG A 39 7.19 -7.93 54.73
CA ARG A 39 7.96 -7.53 53.54
C ARG A 39 9.37 -8.19 53.62
N GLU A 40 9.37 -9.53 53.55
CA GLU A 40 10.65 -10.21 53.32
C GLU A 40 11.18 -9.72 51.97
N LEU A 41 12.26 -8.95 52.03
CA LEU A 41 13.02 -8.51 50.89
C LEU A 41 13.93 -9.67 50.41
N ALA A 42 13.33 -10.85 50.25
CA ALA A 42 14.00 -11.95 49.60
C ALA A 42 14.17 -11.54 48.14
N THR A 43 15.40 -11.37 47.74
CA THR A 43 15.76 -11.07 46.35
C THR A 43 15.67 -12.34 45.54
N ASP A 44 15.10 -12.22 44.34
CA ASP A 44 15.05 -13.30 43.34
C ASP A 44 15.77 -12.84 42.07
N ASN A 45 17.10 -12.79 42.16
CA ASN A 45 17.97 -12.28 41.09
C ASN A 45 18.33 -13.34 40.04
N ALA A 46 17.89 -14.59 40.22
CA ALA A 46 18.18 -15.64 39.28
C ALA A 46 17.42 -15.41 37.94
N PRO A 47 18.03 -15.80 36.80
CA PRO A 47 17.30 -15.85 35.54
C PRO A 47 16.04 -16.71 35.67
N LYS A 48 14.89 -16.18 35.27
CA LYS A 48 13.60 -16.86 35.41
C LYS A 48 12.82 -16.80 34.11
N GLU A 49 12.25 -17.93 33.71
CA GLU A 49 11.30 -17.91 32.59
C GLU A 49 10.05 -17.14 33.00
N VAL A 50 9.73 -16.13 32.22
CA VAL A 50 8.49 -15.36 32.29
C VAL A 50 7.62 -15.79 31.15
N ILE A 51 6.44 -16.32 31.46
CA ILE A 51 5.44 -16.68 30.47
C ILE A 51 4.59 -15.43 30.20
N ILE A 52 4.60 -14.96 28.99
CA ILE A 52 3.74 -13.86 28.56
C ILE A 52 2.50 -14.50 27.94
N GLU A 53 1.38 -14.36 28.59
CA GLU A 53 0.09 -14.63 27.98
C GLU A 53 -0.28 -13.42 27.13
N GLN A 54 -0.25 -13.56 25.82
CA GLN A 54 -0.88 -12.55 24.98
C GLN A 54 -2.38 -12.69 25.15
N PRO A 55 -3.14 -11.59 25.33
CA PRO A 55 -4.57 -11.68 25.33
C PRO A 55 -4.99 -12.28 24.00
N SER A 56 -5.39 -13.55 24.01
CA SER A 56 -5.99 -14.19 22.87
C SER A 56 -7.39 -13.59 22.74
N ASP A 57 -7.58 -12.74 21.76
CA ASP A 57 -8.92 -12.31 21.34
C ASP A 57 -9.74 -13.46 20.71
N SER A 58 -9.26 -14.68 20.83
CA SER A 58 -9.92 -15.88 20.31
C SER A 58 -10.75 -16.58 21.39
N VAL A 59 -11.99 -16.88 21.06
CA VAL A 59 -12.96 -17.64 21.87
C VAL A 59 -12.55 -19.11 22.03
N SER A 60 -11.45 -19.59 21.48
CA SER A 60 -11.02 -20.98 21.56
C SER A 60 -9.55 -21.13 21.88
N LYS A 61 -9.32 -21.69 23.07
CA LYS A 61 -8.20 -22.55 23.47
C LYS A 61 -6.79 -21.97 23.43
N THR A 62 -6.27 -21.79 24.64
CA THR A 62 -4.88 -21.61 25.05
C THR A 62 -4.20 -20.36 24.46
N PRO A 63 -3.95 -19.33 25.28
CA PRO A 63 -3.16 -18.17 24.88
C PRO A 63 -1.79 -18.65 24.40
N GLU A 64 -1.32 -18.10 23.28
CA GLU A 64 0.04 -18.32 22.82
C GLU A 64 0.99 -17.81 23.91
N GLN A 65 1.63 -18.74 24.61
CA GLN A 65 2.57 -18.41 25.68
C GLN A 65 3.94 -18.16 25.10
N ILE A 66 4.39 -16.90 25.13
CA ILE A 66 5.76 -16.56 24.78
C ILE A 66 6.60 -16.70 26.06
N LYS A 67 7.62 -17.56 26.00
CA LYS A 67 8.59 -17.71 27.08
C LYS A 67 9.74 -16.72 26.88
N VAL A 68 9.89 -15.80 27.81
CA VAL A 68 11.01 -14.84 27.84
C VAL A 68 11.79 -15.04 29.13
N THR A 69 13.10 -15.08 29.03
CA THR A 69 13.95 -15.19 30.23
C THR A 69 14.23 -13.80 30.80
N ARG A 70 13.81 -13.57 32.02
CA ARG A 70 14.18 -12.38 32.79
C ARG A 70 15.69 -12.38 33.07
N ALA A 71 16.38 -11.36 32.56
CA ALA A 71 17.82 -11.19 32.80
C ALA A 71 18.10 -10.91 34.30
N THR A 72 19.33 -11.14 34.75
CA THR A 72 19.78 -10.69 36.06
C THR A 72 19.75 -9.16 36.14
N PRO A 73 19.41 -8.57 37.29
CA PRO A 73 19.38 -7.11 37.43
C PRO A 73 20.81 -6.55 37.38
N PRO A 74 21.00 -5.31 36.91
CA PRO A 74 22.29 -4.63 36.90
C PRO A 74 22.87 -4.49 38.30
N ARG A 75 24.19 -4.29 38.40
CA ARG A 75 24.88 -4.14 39.67
C ARG A 75 24.26 -3.03 40.54
N GLY A 76 24.02 -3.33 41.81
CA GLY A 76 23.40 -2.40 42.77
C GLY A 76 21.87 -2.39 42.74
N PHE A 77 21.28 -3.28 41.95
CA PHE A 77 19.84 -3.47 41.90
C PHE A 77 19.43 -4.94 42.15
N SER A 78 18.20 -5.12 42.55
CA SER A 78 17.64 -6.46 42.80
C SER A 78 16.17 -6.50 42.45
N TYR A 79 15.66 -7.71 42.14
CA TYR A 79 14.22 -7.95 42.03
C TYR A 79 13.64 -8.42 43.34
N GLY A 80 12.48 -7.96 43.69
CA GLY A 80 11.73 -8.45 44.82
C GLY A 80 11.13 -9.85 44.57
N LYS A 81 10.96 -10.66 45.60
CA LYS A 81 10.34 -12.00 45.52
C LYS A 81 8.94 -11.95 44.89
N ASN A 82 8.20 -10.88 45.13
CA ASN A 82 6.85 -10.66 44.58
C ASN A 82 6.87 -9.69 43.38
N GLY A 83 8.01 -9.51 42.73
CA GLY A 83 8.24 -8.55 41.67
C GLY A 83 8.66 -7.18 42.20
N GLY A 84 9.03 -6.31 41.25
CA GLY A 84 9.53 -4.96 41.52
C GLY A 84 11.04 -4.83 41.47
N VAL A 85 11.49 -3.65 41.06
CA VAL A 85 12.92 -3.28 41.00
C VAL A 85 13.29 -2.49 42.24
N TYR A 86 14.33 -2.90 42.90
CA TYR A 86 14.84 -2.26 44.10
C TYR A 86 16.32 -1.86 43.90
N ARG A 87 16.69 -0.70 44.45
CA ARG A 87 18.07 -0.24 44.54
C ARG A 87 18.63 -0.50 45.95
N GLU A 88 19.81 -1.07 46.06
CA GLU A 88 20.55 -1.14 47.32
C GLU A 88 21.18 0.23 47.60
N ALA A 89 20.78 0.89 48.67
CA ALA A 89 21.32 2.15 49.14
C ALA A 89 21.95 1.96 50.50
N GLU A 90 23.14 2.52 50.69
CA GLU A 90 23.75 2.63 52.02
C GLU A 90 23.24 3.92 52.67
N VAL A 91 22.60 3.79 53.79
CA VAL A 91 22.04 4.90 54.56
C VAL A 91 22.64 4.87 55.94
N GLN A 92 23.10 6.01 56.45
CA GLN A 92 23.50 6.13 57.85
C GLN A 92 22.25 6.13 58.72
N ASP A 93 22.25 5.30 59.75
CA ASP A 93 21.22 5.34 60.80
C ASP A 93 21.47 6.52 61.78
N GLU A 94 20.57 6.70 62.73
CA GLU A 94 20.67 7.78 63.74
C GLU A 94 21.91 7.69 64.63
N GLU A 95 22.60 6.53 64.63
CA GLU A 95 23.81 6.26 65.39
C GLU A 95 25.10 6.36 64.55
N GLY A 96 24.96 6.75 63.25
CA GLY A 96 26.09 6.89 62.31
C GLY A 96 26.61 5.57 61.73
N SER A 97 25.93 4.46 61.97
CA SER A 97 26.25 3.16 61.37
C SER A 97 25.68 3.07 59.95
N THR A 98 26.46 2.53 59.01
CA THR A 98 26.01 2.34 57.63
C THR A 98 25.16 1.08 57.51
N ILE A 99 23.89 1.25 57.22
CA ILE A 99 22.95 0.14 56.96
C ILE A 99 22.57 0.08 55.49
N LYS A 100 22.48 -1.14 54.94
CA LYS A 100 21.97 -1.35 53.57
C LYS A 100 20.44 -1.31 53.58
N LYS A 101 19.88 -0.38 52.83
CA LYS A 101 18.43 -0.22 52.65
C LYS A 101 18.05 -0.47 51.21
N GLN A 102 16.98 -1.21 51.00
CA GLN A 102 16.41 -1.37 49.65
C GLN A 102 15.35 -0.30 49.40
N VAL A 103 15.55 0.45 48.32
CA VAL A 103 14.62 1.50 47.86
C VAL A 103 13.84 0.99 46.65
N LEU A 104 12.54 1.00 46.74
CA LEU A 104 11.67 0.61 45.61
C LEU A 104 11.81 1.63 44.48
N VAL A 105 12.21 1.16 43.28
CA VAL A 105 12.35 1.96 42.08
C VAL A 105 11.13 1.80 41.19
N LEU A 106 10.68 0.54 40.97
CA LEU A 106 9.47 0.21 40.23
C LEU A 106 8.65 -0.86 40.98
N PRO A 107 7.33 -0.79 41.00
CA PRO A 107 6.48 -1.78 41.70
C PRO A 107 6.31 -3.09 40.92
N TYR A 108 6.93 -3.26 39.76
CA TYR A 108 6.90 -4.44 38.89
C TYR A 108 8.29 -4.65 38.28
N ASP A 109 8.51 -5.85 37.72
CA ASP A 109 9.77 -6.14 37.03
C ASP A 109 9.82 -5.41 35.69
N LEU A 110 10.97 -4.84 35.40
CA LEU A 110 11.34 -4.26 34.11
C LEU A 110 12.70 -4.80 33.74
N PHE A 111 12.86 -5.44 32.58
CA PHE A 111 14.14 -6.00 32.16
C PHE A 111 14.33 -5.93 30.66
N ALA A 112 15.60 -5.84 30.23
CA ALA A 112 15.93 -5.83 28.81
C ALA A 112 15.84 -7.26 28.25
N VAL A 113 15.25 -7.38 27.08
CA VAL A 113 15.02 -8.64 26.36
C VAL A 113 15.97 -8.76 25.18
N ASP A 114 15.95 -7.77 24.29
CA ASP A 114 16.72 -7.77 23.06
C ASP A 114 17.26 -6.37 22.72
N LEU A 115 18.38 -6.37 22.00
CA LEU A 115 18.90 -5.20 21.32
C LEU A 115 18.40 -5.23 19.87
N LEU A 116 17.74 -4.17 19.45
CA LEU A 116 17.12 -4.05 18.13
C LEU A 116 17.89 -3.05 17.27
N ASN A 117 18.05 -3.36 15.99
CA ASN A 117 18.51 -2.41 14.97
C ASN A 117 17.36 -2.10 14.03
N VAL A 118 16.83 -0.88 14.11
CA VAL A 118 15.72 -0.39 13.29
C VAL A 118 16.29 0.62 12.30
N GLN A 119 16.54 0.21 11.06
CA GLN A 119 17.08 1.07 9.99
C GLN A 119 18.39 1.82 10.39
N GLY A 120 19.27 1.16 11.15
CA GLY A 120 20.52 1.76 11.63
C GLY A 120 20.42 2.46 12.99
N GLU A 121 19.22 2.66 13.52
CA GLU A 121 19.01 3.16 14.87
C GLU A 121 18.93 1.98 15.86
N HIS A 122 19.77 2.02 16.90
CA HIS A 122 19.77 1.01 17.96
C HIS A 122 18.69 1.32 19.00
N MET A 123 17.84 0.35 19.29
CA MET A 123 16.79 0.41 20.32
C MET A 123 16.91 -0.77 21.26
N VAL A 124 16.57 -0.58 22.53
CA VAL A 124 16.46 -1.66 23.51
C VAL A 124 15.02 -2.04 23.69
N HIS A 125 14.73 -3.32 23.46
CA HIS A 125 13.45 -3.92 23.79
C HIS A 125 13.47 -4.35 25.25
N MET A 126 12.55 -3.82 26.04
CA MET A 126 12.36 -4.15 27.43
C MET A 126 10.95 -4.70 27.66
N LEU A 127 10.82 -5.51 28.70
CA LEU A 127 9.56 -6.07 29.13
C LEU A 127 9.24 -5.61 30.54
N ALA A 128 8.05 -5.05 30.75
CA ALA A 128 7.49 -4.75 32.07
C ALA A 128 6.40 -5.77 32.42
N THR A 129 6.54 -6.46 33.54
CA THR A 129 5.53 -7.43 34.02
C THR A 129 4.60 -6.75 35.02
N ARG A 130 3.43 -6.34 34.58
CA ARG A 130 2.41 -5.69 35.41
C ARG A 130 1.33 -6.67 35.85
N PRO A 131 0.53 -6.34 36.89
CA PRO A 131 -0.61 -7.15 37.27
C PRO A 131 -1.63 -7.39 36.14
N GLU A 132 -1.78 -6.41 35.24
CA GLU A 132 -2.68 -6.47 34.09
C GLU A 132 -2.10 -7.26 32.91
N GLY A 133 -0.83 -7.67 32.98
CA GLY A 133 -0.12 -8.40 31.93
C GLY A 133 1.26 -7.79 31.60
N ALA A 134 1.97 -8.43 30.69
CA ALA A 134 3.29 -7.99 30.25
C ALA A 134 3.17 -6.92 29.15
N ILE A 135 3.98 -5.86 29.24
CA ILE A 135 4.02 -4.76 28.29
C ILE A 135 5.40 -4.71 27.63
N ASN A 136 5.42 -4.71 26.30
CA ASN A 136 6.63 -4.49 25.51
C ASN A 136 6.92 -2.99 25.42
N ILE A 137 8.17 -2.62 25.68
CA ILE A 137 8.69 -1.26 25.68
C ILE A 137 9.88 -1.21 24.74
N THR A 138 9.93 -0.22 23.87
CA THR A 138 11.09 0.04 23.01
C THR A 138 11.69 1.40 23.36
N LEU A 139 12.99 1.43 23.64
CA LEU A 139 13.69 2.63 24.07
C LEU A 139 14.87 2.87 23.13
N PRO A 140 14.92 4.01 22.40
CA PRO A 140 16.09 4.37 21.61
C PRO A 140 17.35 4.49 22.50
N GLN A 141 18.47 3.88 22.12
CA GLN A 141 19.71 3.98 22.89
C GLN A 141 20.15 5.44 23.11
N LYS A 142 19.91 6.31 22.14
CA LYS A 142 20.18 7.75 22.26
C LYS A 142 19.42 8.43 23.41
N ALA A 143 18.23 7.92 23.76
CA ALA A 143 17.45 8.46 24.88
C ALA A 143 18.08 8.11 26.24
N VAL A 144 18.93 7.07 26.32
CA VAL A 144 19.58 6.63 27.57
C VAL A 144 20.84 7.42 27.88
N VAL A 145 21.18 8.42 27.07
CA VAL A 145 22.33 9.31 27.31
C VAL A 145 22.06 10.29 28.46
N SER A 146 20.82 10.74 28.63
CA SER A 146 20.43 11.67 29.68
C SER A 146 19.29 11.12 30.54
N LYS A 147 19.29 11.50 31.83
CA LYS A 147 18.24 11.13 32.77
C LYS A 147 16.85 11.62 32.28
N ASP A 148 16.79 12.89 31.89
CA ASP A 148 15.51 13.53 31.54
C ASP A 148 14.89 12.94 30.28
N ASP A 149 15.70 12.59 29.30
CA ASP A 149 15.22 11.94 28.06
C ASP A 149 14.76 10.49 28.33
N THR A 150 15.53 9.76 29.18
CA THR A 150 15.14 8.39 29.58
C THR A 150 13.81 8.40 30.33
N VAL A 151 13.65 9.26 31.32
CA VAL A 151 12.42 9.33 32.13
C VAL A 151 11.23 9.75 31.27
N LYS A 152 11.39 10.74 30.36
CA LYS A 152 10.35 11.14 29.43
C LYS A 152 9.94 10.01 28.47
N ALA A 153 10.94 9.31 27.90
CA ALA A 153 10.69 8.20 26.97
C ALA A 153 9.98 7.03 27.66
N LEU A 154 10.32 6.73 28.90
CA LEU A 154 9.65 5.71 29.71
C LEU A 154 8.23 6.15 30.12
N ALA A 155 8.07 7.40 30.55
CA ALA A 155 6.78 7.95 30.94
C ALA A 155 5.79 7.97 29.77
N SER A 156 6.24 8.23 28.53
CA SER A 156 5.40 8.14 27.33
C SER A 156 4.85 6.72 27.06
N GLN A 157 5.51 5.70 27.62
CA GLN A 157 5.09 4.29 27.58
C GLN A 157 4.50 3.81 28.91
N ASN A 158 4.07 4.78 29.74
CA ASN A 158 3.44 4.54 31.04
C ASN A 158 4.34 3.82 32.06
N ILE A 159 5.68 4.02 32.01
CA ILE A 159 6.62 3.55 33.00
C ILE A 159 7.08 4.75 33.83
N ILE A 160 6.68 4.77 35.10
CA ILE A 160 6.95 5.87 36.03
C ILE A 160 7.61 5.30 37.27
N ALA A 161 8.68 5.95 37.75
CA ALA A 161 9.35 5.56 39.01
C ALA A 161 8.39 5.59 40.22
N ALA A 162 8.61 4.73 41.17
CA ALA A 162 7.87 4.77 42.43
C ALA A 162 8.10 6.12 43.14
N TYR A 163 7.06 6.62 43.81
CA TYR A 163 7.15 7.88 44.53
C TYR A 163 8.31 7.89 45.55
N GLY A 164 9.14 8.90 45.48
CA GLY A 164 10.28 9.08 46.37
C GLY A 164 11.35 10.02 45.80
N SER A 165 12.04 10.74 46.69
CA SER A 165 13.11 11.64 46.27
C SER A 165 14.26 10.85 45.60
N GLY A 166 14.68 11.29 44.44
CA GLY A 166 15.78 10.66 43.68
C GLY A 166 15.42 9.40 42.91
N ASN A 167 14.15 8.94 42.93
CA ASN A 167 13.77 7.70 42.25
C ASN A 167 13.82 7.81 40.71
N ASP A 168 13.67 8.98 40.14
CA ASP A 168 13.90 9.18 38.68
C ASP A 168 15.37 8.90 38.31
N LYS A 169 16.31 9.27 39.19
CA LYS A 169 17.73 8.95 39.02
C LYS A 169 17.96 7.44 39.18
N ASN A 170 17.32 6.81 40.16
CA ASN A 170 17.42 5.37 40.37
C ASN A 170 16.88 4.58 39.16
N LEU A 171 15.77 5.02 38.59
CA LEU A 171 15.20 4.44 37.36
C LEU A 171 16.14 4.62 36.16
N PHE A 172 16.72 5.81 36.01
CA PHE A 172 17.72 6.08 34.96
C PHE A 172 18.95 5.17 35.11
N ASP A 173 19.56 5.12 36.31
CA ASP A 173 20.73 4.28 36.59
C ASP A 173 20.43 2.80 36.31
N TYR A 174 19.23 2.33 36.70
CA TYR A 174 18.76 0.97 36.43
C TYR A 174 18.67 0.67 34.92
N VAL A 175 17.97 1.51 34.18
CA VAL A 175 17.77 1.32 32.73
C VAL A 175 19.10 1.40 31.99
N ARG A 176 19.97 2.34 32.36
CA ARG A 176 21.33 2.45 31.82
C ARG A 176 22.14 1.19 32.04
N GLY A 177 22.08 0.61 33.24
CA GLY A 177 22.74 -0.66 33.54
C GLY A 177 22.19 -1.81 32.68
N CYS A 178 20.85 -1.92 32.52
CA CYS A 178 20.24 -2.91 31.62
C CYS A 178 20.71 -2.75 30.18
N VAL A 179 20.83 -1.51 29.69
CA VAL A 179 21.27 -1.22 28.31
C VAL A 179 22.76 -1.57 28.15
N GLU A 180 23.61 -1.27 29.13
CA GLU A 180 25.02 -1.63 29.10
C GLU A 180 25.21 -3.14 29.08
N ASP A 181 24.51 -3.87 29.93
CA ASP A 181 24.58 -5.33 30.02
C ASP A 181 24.13 -5.99 28.71
N ILE A 182 23.00 -5.56 28.13
CA ILE A 182 22.51 -6.16 26.90
C ILE A 182 23.39 -5.82 25.70
N SER A 183 23.89 -4.59 25.62
CA SER A 183 24.76 -4.14 24.53
C SER A 183 26.11 -4.85 24.52
N THR A 184 26.57 -5.30 25.70
CA THR A 184 27.83 -6.07 25.84
C THR A 184 27.63 -7.55 25.50
N ASN A 185 26.46 -8.11 25.82
CA ASN A 185 26.24 -9.55 25.80
C ASN A 185 25.40 -10.04 24.60
N LYS A 186 24.72 -9.16 23.89
CA LYS A 186 23.87 -9.54 22.73
C LYS A 186 24.19 -8.74 21.47
N HIS A 187 24.13 -9.42 20.34
CA HIS A 187 24.15 -8.75 19.04
C HIS A 187 22.77 -8.14 18.74
N ALA A 188 22.79 -6.99 18.08
CA ALA A 188 21.56 -6.34 17.68
C ALA A 188 20.81 -7.17 16.61
N ILE A 189 19.53 -7.40 16.86
CA ILE A 189 18.62 -8.08 15.91
C ILE A 189 18.13 -7.04 14.91
N SER A 190 18.34 -7.28 13.63
CA SER A 190 17.74 -6.43 12.59
C SER A 190 16.22 -6.57 12.61
N VAL A 191 15.53 -5.44 12.79
CA VAL A 191 14.07 -5.38 12.82
C VAL A 191 13.56 -5.06 11.42
N PRO A 192 12.60 -5.84 10.90
CA PRO A 192 11.95 -5.50 9.64
C PRO A 192 11.32 -4.11 9.67
N SER A 193 11.56 -3.33 8.62
CA SER A 193 10.95 -2.02 8.43
C SER A 193 9.69 -2.06 7.54
N SER A 194 9.36 -3.26 7.05
CA SER A 194 8.21 -3.51 6.18
C SER A 194 7.71 -4.94 6.33
N TYR A 195 6.50 -5.17 5.88
CA TYR A 195 5.91 -6.49 5.74
C TYR A 195 6.43 -7.21 4.48
N GLY A 196 5.97 -8.45 4.23
CA GLY A 196 6.37 -9.23 3.05
C GLY A 196 7.80 -9.77 3.13
N TRP A 197 8.42 -9.97 1.97
CA TRP A 197 9.76 -10.53 1.84
C TRP A 197 10.84 -9.65 2.46
N GLN A 198 11.75 -10.29 3.18
CA GLN A 198 12.91 -9.65 3.79
C GLN A 198 14.18 -9.96 2.97
N PRO A 199 15.24 -9.14 3.07
CA PRO A 199 16.48 -9.34 2.32
C PRO A 199 17.17 -10.70 2.61
N ASP A 200 16.97 -11.25 3.81
CA ASP A 200 17.48 -12.55 4.23
C ASP A 200 16.65 -13.75 3.73
N GLY A 201 15.59 -13.49 2.98
CA GLY A 201 14.65 -14.49 2.47
C GLY A 201 13.52 -14.85 3.42
N GLY A 202 13.50 -14.29 4.61
CA GLY A 202 12.38 -14.41 5.54
C GLY A 202 11.12 -13.67 5.04
N PHE A 203 10.01 -13.83 5.76
CA PHE A 203 8.73 -13.21 5.44
C PHE A 203 8.07 -12.64 6.69
N VAL A 204 7.48 -11.45 6.57
CA VAL A 204 6.76 -10.78 7.68
C VAL A 204 5.27 -10.76 7.38
N ALA A 205 4.48 -11.34 8.29
CA ALA A 205 3.02 -11.27 8.27
C ALA A 205 2.48 -11.39 9.70
N GLY A 206 1.27 -10.88 9.96
CA GLY A 206 0.58 -11.02 11.26
C GLY A 206 1.34 -10.46 12.47
N GLY A 207 2.34 -9.59 12.26
CA GLY A 207 3.23 -9.14 13.31
C GLY A 207 4.32 -10.15 13.72
N LYS A 208 4.53 -11.17 12.90
CA LYS A 208 5.51 -12.26 13.08
C LYS A 208 6.54 -12.22 11.96
N VAL A 209 7.78 -12.57 12.28
CA VAL A 209 8.86 -12.78 11.31
C VAL A 209 9.08 -14.27 11.15
N PHE A 210 8.82 -14.78 9.96
CA PHE A 210 9.05 -16.16 9.59
C PHE A 210 10.40 -16.28 8.91
N LEU A 211 11.34 -17.01 9.51
CA LEU A 211 12.69 -17.23 8.98
C LEU A 211 12.75 -18.45 8.08
N ILE A 212 13.78 -18.52 7.24
CA ILE A 212 14.01 -19.61 6.30
C ILE A 212 14.29 -20.96 6.95
N ASP A 213 14.68 -20.98 8.23
CA ASP A 213 14.90 -22.17 9.04
C ASP A 213 13.65 -22.68 9.77
N GLY A 214 12.50 -22.02 9.55
CA GLY A 214 11.23 -22.31 10.20
C GLY A 214 11.02 -21.63 11.55
N THR A 215 12.02 -20.91 12.05
CA THR A 215 11.90 -20.13 13.28
C THR A 215 10.89 -19.01 13.09
N VAL A 216 10.03 -18.81 14.09
CA VAL A 216 9.08 -17.70 14.15
C VAL A 216 9.51 -16.75 15.26
N ARG A 217 9.74 -15.49 14.93
CA ARG A 217 10.08 -14.45 15.90
C ARG A 217 8.93 -13.47 16.04
N GLN A 218 8.58 -13.16 17.27
CA GLN A 218 7.71 -12.05 17.60
C GLN A 218 8.55 -10.97 18.26
N ILE A 219 8.92 -9.97 17.51
CA ILE A 219 9.71 -8.82 17.98
C ILE A 219 8.89 -7.54 17.78
N PRO A 220 9.02 -6.56 18.66
CA PRO A 220 8.44 -5.24 18.42
C PRO A 220 8.96 -4.69 17.09
N MET A 221 8.09 -4.11 16.30
CA MET A 221 8.40 -3.45 15.03
C MET A 221 8.04 -1.97 15.15
N PRO A 222 8.96 -1.14 15.72
CA PRO A 222 8.73 0.29 15.88
C PRO A 222 8.44 0.98 14.54
N GLY A 223 7.41 1.83 14.54
CA GLY A 223 6.92 2.49 13.34
C GLY A 223 5.90 1.69 12.52
N LEU A 224 5.64 0.42 12.87
CA LEU A 224 4.64 -0.44 12.24
C LEU A 224 3.47 -0.80 13.18
N GLU A 225 3.33 -0.14 14.33
CA GLU A 225 2.41 -0.54 15.40
C GLU A 225 0.96 -0.62 14.91
N ASN A 226 0.48 0.41 14.22
CA ASN A 226 -0.89 0.45 13.69
C ASN A 226 -1.13 -0.64 12.64
N LEU A 227 -0.14 -0.86 11.76
CA LEU A 227 -0.24 -1.91 10.75
C LEU A 227 -0.17 -3.29 11.39
N THR A 228 0.71 -3.48 12.37
CA THR A 228 0.83 -4.71 13.14
C THR A 228 -0.49 -5.04 13.87
N HIS A 229 -1.13 -4.03 14.48
CA HIS A 229 -2.44 -4.22 15.10
C HIS A 229 -3.50 -4.67 14.09
N ALA A 230 -3.56 -4.03 12.91
CA ALA A 230 -4.50 -4.39 11.86
C ALA A 230 -4.24 -5.78 11.24
N CYS A 231 -2.97 -6.23 11.23
CA CYS A 231 -2.55 -7.51 10.62
C CYS A 231 -2.56 -8.71 11.59
N ARG A 232 -2.79 -8.51 12.90
CA ARG A 232 -2.86 -9.64 13.84
C ARG A 232 -4.00 -10.58 13.47
N SER A 233 -3.70 -11.87 13.49
CA SER A 233 -4.71 -12.91 13.28
C SER A 233 -5.68 -12.98 14.46
N ARG A 234 -6.96 -13.18 14.17
CA ARG A 234 -8.02 -13.32 15.17
C ARG A 234 -9.03 -14.37 14.76
N GLY A 235 -9.61 -15.06 15.76
CA GLY A 235 -10.68 -16.00 15.58
C GLY A 235 -10.21 -17.37 15.09
N ASP A 236 -10.92 -17.94 14.14
CA ASP A 236 -10.73 -19.31 13.66
C ASP A 236 -10.56 -19.38 12.15
N LEU A 237 -9.60 -20.20 11.68
CA LEU A 237 -9.35 -20.43 10.26
C LEU A 237 -10.53 -21.13 9.57
N GLU A 238 -11.19 -22.07 10.25
CA GLU A 238 -12.34 -22.78 9.67
C GLU A 238 -13.53 -21.87 9.46
N ALA A 239 -13.75 -20.90 10.35
CA ALA A 239 -14.76 -19.87 10.15
C ALA A 239 -14.42 -18.99 8.93
N TRP A 240 -13.14 -18.64 8.74
CA TRP A 240 -12.67 -17.93 7.54
C TRP A 240 -12.83 -18.79 6.27
N ARG A 241 -12.52 -20.09 6.32
CA ARG A 241 -12.74 -21.02 5.20
C ARG A 241 -14.21 -21.11 4.80
N LYS A 242 -15.13 -21.12 5.79
CA LYS A 242 -16.59 -21.07 5.50
C LYS A 242 -16.97 -19.82 4.72
N TYR A 243 -16.37 -18.67 5.05
CA TYR A 243 -16.59 -17.44 4.27
C TYR A 243 -16.14 -17.60 2.81
N VAL A 244 -14.94 -18.13 2.55
CA VAL A 244 -14.47 -18.38 1.17
C VAL A 244 -15.39 -19.37 0.45
N ASN A 245 -15.83 -20.42 1.12
CA ASN A 245 -16.69 -21.46 0.55
C ASN A 245 -18.07 -20.96 0.11
N ILE A 246 -18.59 -19.84 0.64
CA ILE A 246 -19.80 -19.22 0.10
C ILE A 246 -19.60 -18.86 -1.37
N PHE A 247 -18.48 -18.23 -1.70
CA PHE A 247 -18.19 -17.79 -3.08
C PHE A 247 -17.93 -18.98 -4.01
N VAL A 248 -17.31 -20.05 -3.51
CA VAL A 248 -17.11 -21.29 -4.27
C VAL A 248 -18.47 -21.94 -4.56
N SER A 249 -19.34 -22.10 -3.55
CA SER A 249 -20.65 -22.74 -3.68
C SER A 249 -21.58 -21.97 -4.63
N ARG A 250 -21.52 -20.65 -4.58
CA ARG A 250 -22.30 -19.76 -5.44
C ARG A 250 -21.69 -19.52 -6.81
N LYS A 251 -20.52 -20.08 -7.08
CA LYS A 251 -19.76 -19.92 -8.34
C LYS A 251 -19.43 -18.43 -8.65
N LEU A 252 -19.18 -17.63 -7.60
CA LEU A 252 -18.81 -16.22 -7.74
C LEU A 252 -17.31 -16.11 -8.06
N TRP A 253 -16.92 -16.67 -9.20
CA TRP A 253 -15.53 -16.85 -9.59
C TRP A 253 -14.75 -15.55 -9.74
N ASP A 254 -15.39 -14.48 -10.21
CA ASP A 254 -14.75 -13.18 -10.37
C ASP A 254 -14.32 -12.60 -9.03
N ILE A 255 -15.16 -12.74 -7.99
CA ILE A 255 -14.84 -12.27 -6.64
C ILE A 255 -13.66 -13.08 -6.06
N LEU A 256 -13.66 -14.40 -6.26
CA LEU A 256 -12.55 -15.26 -5.82
C LEU A 256 -11.27 -14.96 -6.61
N ALA A 257 -11.36 -14.92 -7.94
CA ALA A 257 -10.20 -14.71 -8.81
C ALA A 257 -9.49 -13.40 -8.49
N ILE A 258 -10.24 -12.32 -8.24
CA ILE A 258 -9.67 -11.02 -7.92
C ILE A 258 -9.37 -10.92 -6.41
N GLY A 259 -10.33 -11.20 -5.53
CA GLY A 259 -10.16 -11.02 -4.09
C GLY A 259 -9.11 -11.95 -3.49
N ALA A 260 -9.29 -13.27 -3.62
CA ALA A 260 -8.31 -14.25 -3.14
C ALA A 260 -7.03 -14.21 -4.00
N GLY A 261 -7.17 -14.01 -5.32
CA GLY A 261 -6.04 -13.88 -6.23
C GLY A 261 -5.11 -12.75 -5.86
N VAL A 262 -5.62 -11.53 -5.67
CA VAL A 262 -4.81 -10.39 -5.22
C VAL A 262 -4.24 -10.65 -3.82
N GLY A 263 -5.04 -11.21 -2.91
CA GLY A 263 -4.61 -11.49 -1.55
C GLY A 263 -3.41 -12.45 -1.48
N PHE A 264 -3.50 -13.62 -2.09
CA PHE A 264 -2.41 -14.61 -2.10
C PHE A 264 -1.34 -14.32 -3.15
N GLY A 265 -1.70 -13.66 -4.25
CA GLY A 265 -0.79 -13.39 -5.36
C GLY A 265 0.15 -12.22 -5.13
N SER A 266 -0.26 -11.21 -4.34
CA SER A 266 0.54 -10.00 -4.15
C SER A 266 2.00 -10.31 -3.74
N PRO A 267 2.31 -11.23 -2.80
CA PRO A 267 3.68 -11.58 -2.46
C PRO A 267 4.52 -12.14 -3.63
N LEU A 268 3.86 -12.69 -4.64
CA LEU A 268 4.53 -13.31 -5.79
C LEU A 268 4.95 -12.29 -6.85
N MET A 269 4.50 -11.04 -6.75
CA MET A 269 4.99 -9.96 -7.60
C MET A 269 6.51 -9.77 -7.49
N GLU A 270 7.11 -10.11 -6.34
CA GLU A 270 8.56 -10.16 -6.13
C GLU A 270 9.30 -10.99 -7.20
N PHE A 271 8.64 -12.01 -7.77
CA PHE A 271 9.23 -12.92 -8.78
C PHE A 271 8.99 -12.48 -10.23
N SER A 272 8.19 -11.44 -10.44
CA SER A 272 7.78 -11.00 -11.77
C SER A 272 8.79 -10.09 -12.48
N GLY A 273 9.67 -9.44 -11.72
CA GLY A 273 10.52 -8.36 -12.22
C GLY A 273 9.76 -7.06 -12.53
N LEU A 274 8.47 -6.97 -12.12
CA LEU A 274 7.64 -5.79 -12.19
C LEU A 274 7.14 -5.44 -10.78
N ASP A 275 6.93 -4.16 -10.54
CA ASP A 275 6.74 -3.65 -9.18
C ASP A 275 5.27 -3.58 -8.76
N GLY A 276 4.33 -3.63 -9.70
CA GLY A 276 2.93 -3.67 -9.30
C GLY A 276 1.91 -3.46 -10.42
N LEU A 277 0.65 -3.70 -10.05
CA LEU A 277 -0.52 -3.42 -10.87
C LEU A 277 -1.70 -3.07 -9.98
N THR A 278 -2.59 -2.21 -10.47
CA THR A 278 -3.82 -1.83 -9.78
C THR A 278 -5.02 -2.58 -10.35
N PHE A 279 -5.74 -3.32 -9.50
CA PHE A 279 -7.08 -3.82 -9.79
C PHE A 279 -8.11 -2.79 -9.34
N HIS A 280 -9.08 -2.51 -10.17
CA HIS A 280 -10.19 -1.62 -9.86
C HIS A 280 -11.52 -2.39 -9.87
N ALA A 281 -12.25 -2.35 -8.76
CA ALA A 281 -13.59 -2.91 -8.64
C ALA A 281 -14.63 -1.77 -8.76
N GLY A 282 -15.20 -1.59 -9.95
CA GLY A 282 -16.13 -0.51 -10.27
C GLY A 282 -17.56 -0.99 -10.43
N SER A 283 -18.54 -0.22 -9.92
CA SER A 283 -19.96 -0.39 -10.24
C SER A 283 -20.74 0.84 -9.84
N THR A 284 -21.65 1.27 -10.69
CA THR A 284 -22.60 2.35 -10.40
C THR A 284 -23.72 1.91 -9.46
N GLN A 285 -23.89 0.59 -9.29
CA GLN A 285 -24.90 -0.01 -8.41
C GLN A 285 -24.27 -0.43 -7.08
N SER A 286 -25.06 -0.39 -6.00
CA SER A 286 -24.70 -0.95 -4.69
C SER A 286 -25.03 -2.44 -4.61
N GLY A 287 -24.37 -3.15 -3.67
CA GLY A 287 -24.65 -4.58 -3.44
C GLY A 287 -24.11 -5.54 -4.51
N THR A 288 -23.20 -5.09 -5.37
CA THR A 288 -22.66 -5.88 -6.48
C THR A 288 -21.41 -6.72 -6.12
N GLY A 289 -21.02 -6.76 -4.85
CA GLY A 289 -19.88 -7.56 -4.39
C GLY A 289 -18.53 -6.84 -4.33
N LYS A 290 -18.43 -5.54 -4.69
CA LYS A 290 -17.18 -4.76 -4.59
C LYS A 290 -16.50 -4.89 -3.23
N THR A 291 -17.25 -4.61 -2.17
CA THR A 291 -16.75 -4.73 -0.79
C THR A 291 -16.32 -6.15 -0.45
N GLN A 292 -16.96 -7.19 -1.03
CA GLN A 292 -16.57 -8.57 -0.79
C GLN A 292 -15.21 -8.91 -1.41
N VAL A 293 -14.91 -8.38 -2.59
CA VAL A 293 -13.59 -8.53 -3.22
C VAL A 293 -12.50 -7.95 -2.34
N LEU A 294 -12.70 -6.74 -1.81
CA LEU A 294 -11.73 -6.07 -0.94
C LEU A 294 -11.57 -6.82 0.40
N GLN A 295 -12.69 -7.19 1.02
CA GLN A 295 -12.69 -7.91 2.31
C GLN A 295 -12.06 -9.30 2.17
N MET A 296 -12.24 -9.98 1.05
CA MET A 296 -11.58 -11.25 0.75
C MET A 296 -10.06 -11.08 0.78
N ALA A 297 -9.52 -10.13 0.02
CA ALA A 297 -8.09 -9.87 -0.02
C ALA A 297 -7.52 -9.41 1.34
N ALA A 298 -8.23 -8.51 2.04
CA ALA A 298 -7.80 -7.99 3.33
C ALA A 298 -7.78 -9.06 4.43
N SER A 299 -8.83 -9.90 4.48
CA SER A 299 -9.01 -10.90 5.55
C SER A 299 -7.94 -12.00 5.55
N ILE A 300 -7.24 -12.18 4.45
CA ILE A 300 -6.08 -13.09 4.38
C ILE A 300 -4.98 -12.60 5.33
N TRP A 301 -4.71 -11.29 5.34
CA TRP A 301 -3.56 -10.68 6.02
C TRP A 301 -3.91 -9.96 7.32
N GLY A 302 -5.18 -9.64 7.57
CA GLY A 302 -5.58 -8.88 8.75
C GLY A 302 -7.07 -8.57 8.83
N HIS A 303 -7.43 -7.63 9.68
CA HIS A 303 -8.81 -7.23 9.89
C HIS A 303 -9.41 -6.63 8.61
N PRO A 304 -10.54 -7.12 8.09
CA PRO A 304 -11.04 -6.79 6.75
C PRO A 304 -11.36 -5.30 6.53
N ARG A 305 -11.48 -4.51 7.61
CA ARG A 305 -11.70 -3.07 7.53
C ARG A 305 -10.44 -2.27 7.90
N ASP A 306 -9.77 -2.62 9.01
CA ASP A 306 -8.67 -1.82 9.55
C ASP A 306 -7.38 -2.00 8.73
N TYR A 307 -7.28 -3.09 7.99
CA TYR A 307 -6.24 -3.32 7.00
C TYR A 307 -6.37 -2.36 5.80
N CYS A 308 -7.60 -2.06 5.40
CA CYS A 308 -7.87 -1.20 4.25
C CYS A 308 -7.49 0.26 4.52
N VAL A 309 -7.00 0.92 3.50
CA VAL A 309 -6.72 2.36 3.54
C VAL A 309 -8.03 3.13 3.47
N ASN A 310 -8.15 4.19 4.27
CA ASN A 310 -9.36 5.02 4.31
C ASN A 310 -9.44 5.92 3.07
N LYS A 311 -10.66 6.17 2.57
CA LYS A 311 -10.96 7.06 1.44
C LYS A 311 -10.42 8.50 1.58
N SER A 312 -10.18 8.96 2.80
CA SER A 312 -9.62 10.30 3.08
C SER A 312 -8.09 10.32 3.13
N THR A 313 -7.44 9.17 2.86
CA THR A 313 -5.98 9.08 2.90
C THR A 313 -5.37 9.78 1.68
N SER A 314 -4.38 10.64 1.93
CA SER A 314 -3.67 11.34 0.84
C SER A 314 -2.85 10.36 -0.02
N ALA A 315 -2.59 10.73 -1.28
CA ALA A 315 -1.76 9.93 -2.19
C ALA A 315 -0.37 9.61 -1.58
N VAL A 316 0.25 10.57 -0.91
CA VAL A 316 1.53 10.39 -0.20
C VAL A 316 1.44 9.33 0.90
N ALA A 317 0.37 9.35 1.69
CA ALA A 317 0.17 8.35 2.74
C ALA A 317 -0.12 6.96 2.15
N MET A 318 -0.77 6.87 0.99
CA MET A 318 -0.96 5.62 0.26
C MET A 318 0.37 5.04 -0.23
N GLN A 319 1.28 5.87 -0.77
CA GLN A 319 2.64 5.45 -1.16
C GLN A 319 3.45 4.95 0.04
N GLN A 320 3.40 5.68 1.17
CA GLN A 320 4.06 5.22 2.40
C GLN A 320 3.49 3.89 2.87
N ARG A 321 2.16 3.73 2.82
CA ARG A 321 1.50 2.46 3.16
C ARG A 321 1.94 1.33 2.23
N ALA A 322 2.08 1.58 0.91
CA ALA A 322 2.61 0.61 -0.04
C ALA A 322 4.04 0.17 0.33
N GLY A 323 4.91 1.11 0.70
CA GLY A 323 6.26 0.80 1.17
C GLY A 323 6.29 -0.03 2.45
N LEU A 324 5.38 0.25 3.41
CA LEU A 324 5.26 -0.55 4.65
C LEU A 324 4.71 -1.94 4.38
N LEU A 325 3.78 -2.10 3.43
CA LEU A 325 3.22 -3.39 3.01
C LEU A 325 4.21 -4.19 2.16
N ARG A 326 5.05 -3.52 1.38
CA ARG A 326 6.08 -4.05 0.49
C ARG A 326 5.55 -5.05 -0.55
N ASN A 327 5.21 -6.26 -0.12
CA ASN A 327 4.68 -7.32 -1.01
C ASN A 327 3.25 -7.74 -0.65
N LEU A 328 2.70 -7.27 0.47
CA LEU A 328 1.29 -7.51 0.80
C LEU A 328 0.37 -6.59 0.00
N PRO A 329 -0.88 -6.97 -0.28
CA PRO A 329 -1.76 -6.18 -1.12
C PRO A 329 -2.09 -4.81 -0.52
N LEU A 330 -2.08 -3.76 -1.33
CA LEU A 330 -2.60 -2.44 -0.95
C LEU A 330 -4.09 -2.38 -1.29
N ILE A 331 -4.93 -2.16 -0.27
CA ILE A 331 -6.38 -2.20 -0.42
C ILE A 331 -6.98 -0.86 -0.01
N SER A 332 -7.79 -0.25 -0.89
CA SER A 332 -8.49 0.99 -0.60
C SER A 332 -9.95 0.90 -0.99
N ASP A 333 -10.84 1.14 -0.03
CA ASP A 333 -12.27 1.18 -0.27
C ASP A 333 -12.71 2.61 -0.59
N GLU A 334 -13.51 2.76 -1.64
CA GLU A 334 -14.12 3.99 -2.13
C GLU A 334 -13.09 5.11 -2.42
N ILE A 335 -12.51 5.07 -3.62
CA ILE A 335 -11.57 6.11 -4.08
C ILE A 335 -12.26 7.32 -4.72
N THR A 336 -13.57 7.24 -5.01
CA THR A 336 -14.29 8.32 -5.69
C THR A 336 -14.64 9.46 -4.76
N SER A 337 -14.29 10.67 -5.20
CA SER A 337 -14.76 11.92 -4.60
C SER A 337 -15.98 12.46 -5.36
N LYS A 338 -16.77 13.31 -4.71
CA LYS A 338 -17.91 14.00 -5.32
C LYS A 338 -17.51 14.95 -6.46
N ASN A 339 -16.26 15.38 -6.50
CA ASN A 339 -15.75 16.33 -7.49
C ASN A 339 -14.82 15.61 -8.49
N ARG A 340 -15.04 15.84 -9.79
CA ARG A 340 -14.20 15.29 -10.86
C ARG A 340 -12.72 15.69 -10.72
N ARG A 341 -12.42 16.89 -10.23
CA ARG A 341 -11.05 17.37 -9.98
C ARG A 341 -10.31 16.55 -8.93
N ASP A 342 -11.06 15.98 -7.97
CA ASP A 342 -10.46 15.19 -6.89
C ASP A 342 -9.98 13.81 -7.35
N MET A 343 -10.29 13.40 -8.60
CA MET A 343 -9.85 12.15 -9.21
C MET A 343 -8.63 12.30 -10.13
N GLU A 344 -8.12 13.50 -10.32
CA GLU A 344 -6.95 13.77 -11.18
C GLU A 344 -5.68 13.06 -10.69
N TRP A 345 -5.61 12.74 -9.39
CA TRP A 345 -4.50 12.00 -8.79
C TRP A 345 -4.48 10.50 -9.15
N PHE A 346 -5.62 9.91 -9.51
CA PHE A 346 -5.75 8.45 -9.64
C PHE A 346 -4.87 7.85 -10.76
N PRO A 347 -4.79 8.42 -11.96
CA PRO A 347 -3.88 7.90 -12.98
C PRO A 347 -2.40 7.97 -12.58
N GLU A 348 -2.00 9.02 -11.85
CA GLU A 348 -0.65 9.13 -11.29
C GLU A 348 -0.41 8.02 -10.26
N PHE A 349 -1.38 7.76 -9.39
CA PHE A 349 -1.34 6.65 -8.43
C PHE A 349 -1.17 5.28 -9.11
N VAL A 350 -1.93 5.00 -10.18
CA VAL A 350 -1.81 3.74 -10.95
C VAL A 350 -0.41 3.60 -11.53
N PHE A 351 0.16 4.69 -12.02
CA PHE A 351 1.51 4.73 -12.56
C PHE A 351 2.55 4.49 -11.45
N GLU A 352 2.43 5.18 -10.32
CA GLU A 352 3.33 5.07 -9.16
C GLU A 352 3.33 3.66 -8.55
N ILE A 353 2.16 3.01 -8.43
CA ILE A 353 2.08 1.62 -7.97
C ILE A 353 2.91 0.70 -8.87
N ALA A 354 2.87 0.92 -10.19
CA ALA A 354 3.62 0.14 -11.15
C ALA A 354 5.12 0.49 -11.21
N GLU A 355 5.56 1.62 -10.65
CA GLU A 355 6.97 2.00 -10.53
C GLU A 355 7.66 1.43 -9.29
N GLY A 356 6.91 0.95 -8.29
CA GLY A 356 7.43 0.23 -7.13
C GLY A 356 8.21 1.04 -6.11
N ARG A 357 8.19 2.37 -6.21
CA ARG A 357 8.93 3.26 -5.30
C ARG A 357 8.21 4.59 -5.08
N ALA A 358 8.38 5.15 -3.89
CA ALA A 358 7.88 6.49 -3.60
C ALA A 358 8.76 7.56 -4.24
N LYS A 359 8.20 8.75 -4.43
CA LYS A 359 8.93 9.92 -4.94
C LYS A 359 10.13 10.25 -4.05
N GLU A 360 11.28 10.45 -4.66
CA GLU A 360 12.48 10.89 -3.96
C GLU A 360 12.30 12.29 -3.37
N ARG A 361 12.86 12.52 -2.18
CA ARG A 361 12.78 13.80 -1.49
C ARG A 361 14.13 14.16 -0.91
N MET A 362 14.46 15.45 -0.94
CA MET A 362 15.64 16.00 -0.26
C MET A 362 15.38 16.20 1.24
N GLU A 363 16.43 16.10 2.04
CA GLU A 363 16.35 16.49 3.45
C GLU A 363 16.22 18.01 3.58
N SER A 364 15.32 18.44 4.45
CA SER A 364 15.13 19.87 4.74
C SER A 364 16.37 20.43 5.43
N GLY A 365 17.01 21.42 4.78
CA GLY A 365 18.16 22.16 5.34
C GLY A 365 19.55 21.57 5.10
N ALA A 366 19.67 20.45 4.36
CA ALA A 366 20.96 19.92 3.93
C ALA A 366 20.88 19.50 2.46
N ASN A 367 21.92 19.78 1.68
CA ASN A 367 22.07 19.22 0.33
C ASN A 367 22.35 17.71 0.39
N LYS A 368 21.48 16.97 1.07
CA LYS A 368 21.56 15.52 1.23
C LYS A 368 20.28 14.89 0.71
N GLU A 369 20.45 13.86 -0.04
CA GLU A 369 19.37 12.99 -0.48
C GLU A 369 18.81 12.22 0.72
N ARG A 370 17.49 12.27 0.91
CA ARG A 370 16.83 11.47 1.93
C ARG A 370 16.79 10.02 1.44
N LEU A 371 17.26 9.10 2.26
CA LEU A 371 17.18 7.67 1.95
C LEU A 371 15.72 7.27 1.71
N ASN A 372 15.40 6.91 0.45
CA ASN A 372 14.08 6.41 0.11
C ASN A 372 14.01 4.91 0.43
N THR A 373 13.37 4.58 1.55
CA THR A 373 13.16 3.20 1.97
C THR A 373 11.81 2.63 1.53
N SER A 374 10.96 3.46 0.92
CA SER A 374 9.60 3.07 0.50
C SER A 374 9.65 2.46 -0.89
N VAL A 375 9.95 1.17 -0.95
CA VAL A 375 9.94 0.35 -2.16
C VAL A 375 8.96 -0.81 -1.99
N TRP A 376 8.32 -1.22 -3.09
CA TRP A 376 7.36 -2.32 -3.07
C TRP A 376 7.35 -3.11 -4.37
N ALA A 377 6.84 -4.33 -4.30
CA ALA A 377 6.40 -5.14 -5.44
C ALA A 377 5.09 -5.81 -5.02
N LEU A 378 3.95 -5.19 -5.34
CA LEU A 378 2.64 -5.57 -4.80
C LEU A 378 1.50 -5.42 -5.81
N LEU A 379 0.36 -6.01 -5.50
CA LEU A 379 -0.89 -5.75 -6.17
C LEU A 379 -1.74 -4.78 -5.34
N ALA A 380 -2.22 -3.72 -5.98
CA ALA A 380 -3.19 -2.83 -5.36
C ALA A 380 -4.61 -3.22 -5.81
N ILE A 381 -5.59 -3.10 -4.91
CA ILE A 381 -7.00 -3.22 -5.25
C ILE A 381 -7.78 -2.05 -4.66
N VAL A 382 -8.53 -1.38 -5.52
CA VAL A 382 -9.32 -0.20 -5.15
C VAL A 382 -10.77 -0.37 -5.63
N SER A 383 -11.71 0.24 -4.92
CA SER A 383 -13.11 0.26 -5.35
C SER A 383 -13.63 1.65 -5.64
N SER A 384 -14.66 1.74 -6.47
CA SER A 384 -15.40 2.98 -6.69
C SER A 384 -16.86 2.74 -7.09
N ASN A 385 -17.66 3.80 -6.96
CA ASN A 385 -19.05 3.84 -7.43
C ASN A 385 -19.18 4.36 -8.86
N THR A 386 -18.06 4.54 -9.58
CA THR A 386 -18.01 5.02 -10.96
C THR A 386 -17.04 4.17 -11.79
N HIS A 387 -17.17 4.21 -13.11
CA HIS A 387 -16.18 3.64 -14.01
C HIS A 387 -14.97 4.57 -14.06
N VAL A 388 -13.83 4.11 -13.54
CA VAL A 388 -12.63 4.94 -13.46
C VAL A 388 -11.99 5.15 -14.82
N MET A 389 -12.23 4.25 -15.78
CA MET A 389 -11.76 4.41 -17.15
C MET A 389 -12.26 5.71 -17.79
N ASP A 390 -13.47 6.16 -17.46
CA ASP A 390 -14.02 7.43 -17.96
C ASP A 390 -13.20 8.65 -17.46
N TYR A 391 -12.59 8.54 -16.27
CA TYR A 391 -11.68 9.56 -15.74
C TYR A 391 -10.27 9.47 -16.35
N MET A 392 -9.80 8.27 -16.63
CA MET A 392 -8.49 8.06 -17.24
C MET A 392 -8.45 8.49 -18.69
N THR A 393 -9.58 8.37 -19.42
CA THR A 393 -9.68 8.66 -20.85
C THR A 393 -10.37 9.98 -21.14
N GLY A 394 -11.29 10.43 -20.30
CA GLY A 394 -12.13 11.61 -20.51
C GLY A 394 -11.43 12.95 -20.27
N GLY A 395 -11.36 13.81 -21.30
CA GLY A 395 -10.94 15.21 -21.20
C GLY A 395 -9.43 15.43 -21.10
N ARG A 396 -8.60 14.40 -21.17
CA ARG A 396 -7.14 14.53 -21.21
C ARG A 396 -6.65 14.72 -22.65
N LYS A 397 -5.71 15.64 -22.82
CA LYS A 397 -5.01 15.86 -24.09
C LYS A 397 -3.97 14.78 -24.38
N HIS A 398 -3.61 13.95 -23.38
CA HIS A 398 -2.56 12.94 -23.46
C HIS A 398 -3.13 11.54 -23.66
N SER A 399 -2.36 10.67 -24.33
CA SER A 399 -2.69 9.25 -24.40
C SER A 399 -2.57 8.63 -23.01
N SER A 400 -3.64 8.00 -22.54
CA SER A 400 -3.69 7.28 -21.26
C SER A 400 -3.29 5.80 -21.38
N GLU A 401 -2.77 5.38 -22.54
CA GLU A 401 -2.46 3.97 -22.82
C GLU A 401 -1.50 3.35 -21.76
N GLY A 402 -0.45 4.08 -21.40
CA GLY A 402 0.52 3.60 -20.42
C GLY A 402 -0.09 3.35 -19.04
N GLU A 403 -1.02 4.20 -18.61
CA GLU A 403 -1.73 4.09 -17.33
C GLU A 403 -2.79 2.99 -17.38
N ILE A 404 -3.55 2.90 -18.50
CA ILE A 404 -4.57 1.87 -18.71
C ILE A 404 -3.95 0.47 -18.67
N ARG A 405 -2.75 0.28 -19.26
CA ARG A 405 -2.05 -1.00 -19.24
C ARG A 405 -1.45 -1.38 -17.88
N ARG A 406 -1.47 -0.48 -16.89
CA ARG A 406 -1.09 -0.75 -15.49
C ARG A 406 -2.28 -1.00 -14.57
N MET A 407 -3.47 -1.09 -15.13
CA MET A 407 -4.71 -1.33 -14.40
C MET A 407 -5.54 -2.43 -15.06
N LEU A 408 -6.28 -3.18 -14.25
CA LEU A 408 -7.34 -4.09 -14.67
C LEU A 408 -8.64 -3.69 -13.98
N GLU A 409 -9.66 -3.36 -14.75
CA GLU A 409 -10.97 -2.95 -14.23
C GLU A 409 -11.98 -4.10 -14.31
N TRP A 410 -12.42 -4.54 -13.14
CA TRP A 410 -13.57 -5.41 -13.00
C TRP A 410 -14.82 -4.58 -12.74
N THR A 411 -15.83 -4.77 -13.59
CA THR A 411 -17.11 -4.08 -13.43
C THR A 411 -18.23 -5.09 -13.45
N THR A 412 -19.20 -4.90 -12.57
CA THR A 412 -20.40 -5.72 -12.48
C THR A 412 -21.62 -4.84 -12.25
N THR A 413 -22.74 -5.24 -12.86
CA THR A 413 -24.06 -4.61 -12.67
C THR A 413 -25.02 -5.52 -11.93
N GLU A 414 -24.64 -6.78 -11.69
CA GLU A 414 -25.48 -7.75 -11.01
C GLU A 414 -25.42 -7.56 -9.50
N SER A 415 -26.57 -7.33 -8.88
CA SER A 415 -26.68 -7.26 -7.42
C SER A 415 -26.66 -8.65 -6.81
N LEU A 416 -25.87 -8.81 -5.75
CA LEU A 416 -25.79 -10.04 -4.98
C LEU A 416 -26.82 -10.01 -3.84
N THR A 417 -27.64 -11.04 -3.77
CA THR A 417 -28.53 -11.27 -2.62
C THR A 417 -27.98 -12.40 -1.76
N TRP A 418 -27.98 -12.23 -0.46
CA TRP A 418 -27.44 -13.20 0.50
C TRP A 418 -28.57 -13.77 1.34
N ASP A 419 -28.54 -15.08 1.61
CA ASP A 419 -29.44 -15.65 2.60
C ASP A 419 -28.99 -15.31 4.03
N ILE A 420 -29.80 -15.65 5.04
CA ILE A 420 -29.53 -15.28 6.42
C ILE A 420 -28.25 -15.93 6.97
N HIS A 421 -27.95 -17.18 6.58
CA HIS A 421 -26.76 -17.89 7.02
C HIS A 421 -25.50 -17.31 6.37
N GLU A 422 -25.57 -17.00 5.09
CA GLU A 422 -24.49 -16.32 4.37
C GLU A 422 -24.17 -14.96 4.99
N VAL A 423 -25.20 -14.19 5.34
CA VAL A 423 -25.05 -12.89 6.03
C VAL A 423 -24.32 -13.07 7.37
N GLU A 424 -24.66 -14.10 8.15
CA GLU A 424 -24.00 -14.39 9.44
C GLU A 424 -22.53 -14.75 9.23
N VAL A 425 -22.22 -15.61 8.27
CA VAL A 425 -20.85 -15.97 7.94
C VAL A 425 -20.05 -14.75 7.45
N ILE A 426 -20.62 -13.93 6.56
CA ILE A 426 -19.99 -12.70 6.08
C ILE A 426 -19.72 -11.72 7.24
N LYS A 427 -20.66 -11.56 8.17
CA LYS A 427 -20.47 -10.73 9.36
C LYS A 427 -19.38 -11.28 10.29
N SER A 428 -19.29 -12.61 10.42
CA SER A 428 -18.29 -13.26 11.27
C SER A 428 -16.85 -13.02 10.80
N LEU A 429 -16.64 -12.62 9.54
CA LEU A 429 -15.33 -12.31 8.98
C LEU A 429 -14.59 -11.24 9.80
N ARG A 430 -15.31 -10.30 10.43
CA ARG A 430 -14.71 -9.28 11.30
C ARG A 430 -14.09 -9.84 12.59
N GLN A 431 -14.35 -11.10 12.88
CA GLN A 431 -13.82 -11.80 14.05
C GLN A 431 -12.91 -12.97 13.67
N ASN A 432 -12.83 -13.32 12.37
CA ASN A 432 -12.07 -14.46 11.87
C ASN A 432 -11.24 -14.06 10.65
N TYR A 433 -9.98 -13.65 10.89
CA TYR A 433 -9.11 -13.13 9.85
C TYR A 433 -7.62 -13.32 10.18
N GLY A 434 -6.74 -13.15 9.19
CA GLY A 434 -5.28 -13.13 9.34
C GLY A 434 -4.60 -14.50 9.43
N HIS A 435 -5.30 -15.56 9.88
CA HIS A 435 -4.74 -16.91 9.99
C HIS A 435 -4.26 -17.47 8.65
N ALA A 436 -4.99 -17.18 7.59
CA ALA A 436 -4.62 -17.57 6.23
C ALA A 436 -3.25 -16.99 5.84
N GLY A 437 -3.02 -15.72 6.15
CA GLY A 437 -1.76 -15.02 5.89
C GLY A 437 -0.60 -15.53 6.75
N ASP A 438 -0.84 -15.85 8.00
CA ASP A 438 0.19 -16.44 8.89
C ASP A 438 0.69 -17.80 8.34
N ILE A 439 -0.25 -18.69 7.96
CA ILE A 439 0.09 -20.00 7.41
C ILE A 439 0.78 -19.85 6.06
N TYR A 440 0.23 -19.01 5.17
CA TYR A 440 0.78 -18.79 3.84
C TYR A 440 2.15 -18.12 3.89
N GLY A 441 2.32 -17.07 4.73
CA GLY A 441 3.59 -16.36 4.91
C GLY A 441 4.68 -17.25 5.48
N LYS A 442 4.34 -18.12 6.46
CA LYS A 442 5.27 -19.13 6.97
C LYS A 442 5.69 -20.12 5.87
N TRP A 443 4.72 -20.59 5.09
CA TRP A 443 5.00 -21.50 3.99
C TRP A 443 5.88 -20.84 2.92
N LEU A 444 5.63 -19.58 2.56
CA LEU A 444 6.44 -18.83 1.60
C LEU A 444 7.89 -18.71 2.06
N ALA A 445 8.15 -18.35 3.32
CA ALA A 445 9.49 -18.24 3.88
C ALA A 445 10.28 -19.57 3.75
N LEU A 446 9.61 -20.69 4.02
CA LEU A 446 10.20 -22.02 3.94
C LEU A 446 10.38 -22.53 2.51
N ASN A 447 9.56 -22.09 1.58
CA ASN A 447 9.43 -22.68 0.24
C ASN A 447 9.59 -21.64 -0.89
N ARG A 448 10.42 -20.60 -0.70
CA ARG A 448 10.60 -19.52 -1.67
C ARG A 448 10.92 -20.01 -3.09
N ALA A 449 11.81 -21.00 -3.22
CA ALA A 449 12.18 -21.57 -4.53
C ALA A 449 11.00 -22.26 -5.22
N THR A 450 10.20 -23.01 -4.45
CA THR A 450 8.98 -23.68 -4.95
C THR A 450 7.95 -22.64 -5.38
N ALA A 451 7.73 -21.60 -4.57
CA ALA A 451 6.81 -20.51 -4.89
C ALA A 451 7.20 -19.81 -6.20
N MET A 452 8.49 -19.51 -6.38
CA MET A 452 9.02 -18.91 -7.60
C MET A 452 8.83 -19.86 -8.81
N SER A 453 9.09 -21.14 -8.65
CA SER A 453 8.91 -22.13 -9.73
C SER A 453 7.45 -22.23 -10.17
N VAL A 454 6.51 -22.31 -9.22
CA VAL A 454 5.06 -22.35 -9.54
C VAL A 454 4.64 -21.05 -10.24
N TYR A 455 5.08 -19.90 -9.76
CA TYR A 455 4.81 -18.62 -10.44
C TYR A 455 5.30 -18.64 -11.90
N GLN A 456 6.54 -19.08 -12.15
CA GLN A 456 7.11 -19.13 -13.50
C GLN A 456 6.34 -20.09 -14.43
N GLN A 457 5.92 -21.26 -13.92
CA GLN A 457 5.12 -22.22 -14.67
C GLN A 457 3.75 -21.62 -15.04
N VAL A 458 3.09 -20.96 -14.09
CA VAL A 458 1.80 -20.29 -14.34
C VAL A 458 1.98 -19.13 -15.31
N TYR A 459 3.06 -18.35 -15.15
CA TYR A 459 3.39 -17.24 -16.06
C TYR A 459 3.54 -17.73 -17.51
N ALA A 460 4.30 -18.80 -17.74
CA ALA A 460 4.46 -19.37 -19.07
C ALA A 460 3.12 -19.89 -19.64
N LYS A 461 2.35 -20.63 -18.84
CA LYS A 461 1.05 -21.17 -19.26
C LYS A 461 0.05 -20.06 -19.64
N ILE A 462 -0.05 -18.99 -18.83
CA ILE A 462 -0.95 -17.85 -19.09
C ILE A 462 -0.56 -17.10 -20.36
N ARG A 463 0.74 -16.95 -20.63
CA ARG A 463 1.22 -16.34 -21.86
C ARG A 463 0.62 -17.00 -23.09
N ASP A 464 0.68 -18.32 -23.14
CA ASP A 464 0.22 -19.10 -24.30
C ASP A 464 -1.32 -19.18 -24.34
N GLU A 465 -1.96 -19.44 -23.20
CA GLU A 465 -3.42 -19.64 -23.12
C GLU A 465 -4.20 -18.34 -23.37
N PHE A 466 -3.69 -17.17 -22.91
CA PHE A 466 -4.33 -15.87 -23.09
C PHE A 466 -3.75 -15.10 -24.29
N GLN A 467 -2.73 -15.65 -24.96
CA GLN A 467 -2.02 -14.99 -26.06
C GLN A 467 -1.59 -13.56 -25.68
N MET A 468 -0.85 -13.48 -24.57
CA MET A 468 -0.41 -12.19 -24.02
C MET A 468 0.66 -11.55 -24.90
N SER A 469 0.47 -10.29 -25.25
CA SER A 469 1.45 -9.48 -26.00
C SER A 469 2.46 -8.80 -25.06
N ASN A 470 3.59 -8.31 -25.60
CA ASN A 470 4.65 -7.70 -24.78
C ASN A 470 4.20 -6.40 -24.09
N ASP A 471 3.26 -5.68 -24.65
CA ASP A 471 2.68 -4.47 -24.10
C ASP A 471 1.67 -4.76 -22.96
N GLU A 472 1.22 -6.02 -22.82
CA GLU A 472 0.37 -6.51 -21.72
C GLU A 472 1.16 -7.09 -20.54
N ARG A 473 2.46 -6.86 -20.48
CA ARG A 473 3.37 -7.46 -19.48
C ARG A 473 2.91 -7.27 -18.02
N TYR A 474 2.33 -6.12 -17.68
CA TYR A 474 1.81 -5.87 -16.33
C TYR A 474 0.60 -6.74 -16.01
N TRP A 475 -0.34 -6.87 -16.95
CA TRP A 475 -1.50 -7.75 -16.80
C TRP A 475 -1.07 -9.20 -16.67
N HIS A 476 -0.14 -9.62 -17.54
CA HIS A 476 0.40 -10.97 -17.54
C HIS A 476 1.04 -11.33 -16.19
N ALA A 477 1.92 -10.48 -15.67
CA ALA A 477 2.58 -10.70 -14.39
C ALA A 477 1.58 -10.78 -13.22
N ALA A 478 0.64 -9.84 -13.17
CA ALA A 478 -0.34 -9.78 -12.09
C ALA A 478 -1.31 -10.97 -12.10
N ILE A 479 -1.81 -11.37 -13.27
CA ILE A 479 -2.72 -12.51 -13.41
C ILE A 479 -2.00 -13.80 -13.06
N ALA A 480 -0.75 -13.96 -13.53
CA ALA A 480 0.06 -15.11 -13.16
C ALA A 480 0.30 -15.17 -11.64
N ALA A 481 0.56 -14.01 -11.00
CA ALA A 481 0.69 -13.93 -9.55
C ALA A 481 -0.61 -14.32 -8.83
N CYS A 482 -1.76 -13.78 -9.25
CA CYS A 482 -3.07 -14.11 -8.68
C CYS A 482 -3.37 -15.62 -8.76
N LEU A 483 -3.22 -16.21 -9.93
CA LEU A 483 -3.52 -17.63 -10.14
C LEU A 483 -2.52 -18.55 -9.43
N ALA A 484 -1.22 -18.22 -9.48
CA ALA A 484 -0.19 -18.95 -8.72
C ALA A 484 -0.44 -18.86 -7.21
N GLY A 485 -0.85 -17.67 -6.70
CA GLY A 485 -1.22 -17.48 -5.30
C GLY A 485 -2.39 -18.38 -4.88
N CYS A 486 -3.44 -18.47 -5.69
CA CYS A 486 -4.57 -19.36 -5.44
C CYS A 486 -4.14 -20.85 -5.46
N ILE A 487 -3.26 -21.27 -6.37
CA ILE A 487 -2.71 -22.61 -6.42
C ILE A 487 -1.89 -22.91 -5.16
N LEU A 488 -1.02 -22.00 -4.76
CA LEU A 488 -0.17 -22.15 -3.58
C LEU A 488 -0.94 -22.12 -2.25
N ALA A 489 -2.14 -21.53 -2.23
CA ALA A 489 -3.03 -21.59 -1.08
C ALA A 489 -3.68 -22.97 -0.89
N GLY A 490 -3.69 -23.82 -1.93
CA GLY A 490 -4.29 -25.14 -1.92
C GLY A 490 -3.56 -26.16 -1.05
N SER A 491 -4.22 -27.31 -0.83
CA SER A 491 -3.78 -28.39 0.06
C SER A 491 -2.45 -29.02 -0.36
N GLN A 492 -2.11 -28.98 -1.65
CA GLN A 492 -0.85 -29.49 -2.18
C GLN A 492 0.37 -28.68 -1.71
N TYR A 493 0.17 -27.41 -1.28
CA TYR A 493 1.23 -26.50 -0.89
C TYR A 493 1.06 -26.00 0.55
N SER A 494 0.46 -24.84 0.75
CA SER A 494 0.30 -24.26 2.09
C SER A 494 -0.88 -24.82 2.89
N GLY A 495 -1.86 -25.41 2.21
CA GLY A 495 -3.04 -25.99 2.86
C GLY A 495 -3.99 -24.98 3.49
N VAL A 496 -3.95 -23.73 3.06
CA VAL A 496 -4.82 -22.68 3.60
C VAL A 496 -6.27 -22.91 3.19
N VAL A 497 -6.53 -22.99 1.89
CA VAL A 497 -7.89 -23.16 1.35
C VAL A 497 -7.83 -23.76 -0.05
N GLU A 498 -8.78 -24.65 -0.35
CA GLU A 498 -8.92 -25.24 -1.68
C GLU A 498 -9.84 -24.40 -2.56
N MET A 499 -9.40 -24.12 -3.77
CA MET A 499 -10.15 -23.35 -4.76
C MET A 499 -10.08 -24.02 -6.13
N PRO A 500 -11.19 -24.07 -6.90
CA PRO A 500 -11.19 -24.64 -8.25
C PRO A 500 -10.48 -23.69 -9.22
N ILE A 501 -9.30 -24.07 -9.70
CA ILE A 501 -8.40 -23.17 -10.46
C ILE A 501 -8.93 -22.86 -11.87
N GLN A 502 -9.50 -23.83 -12.58
CA GLN A 502 -9.96 -23.60 -13.96
C GLN A 502 -11.02 -22.47 -14.07
N PRO A 503 -12.08 -22.44 -13.23
CA PRO A 503 -13.00 -21.30 -13.24
C PRO A 503 -12.37 -19.94 -12.94
N LEU A 504 -11.30 -19.91 -12.13
CA LEU A 504 -10.55 -18.66 -11.86
C LEU A 504 -9.75 -18.22 -13.09
N ILE A 505 -9.14 -19.16 -13.82
CA ILE A 505 -8.48 -18.90 -15.11
C ILE A 505 -9.49 -18.30 -16.10
N ASP A 506 -10.66 -18.94 -16.26
CA ASP A 506 -11.71 -18.47 -17.18
C ASP A 506 -12.20 -17.06 -16.83
N SER A 507 -12.32 -16.77 -15.54
CA SER A 507 -12.70 -15.45 -15.03
C SER A 507 -11.64 -14.39 -15.37
N MET A 508 -10.37 -14.68 -15.10
CA MET A 508 -9.27 -13.79 -15.45
C MET A 508 -9.13 -13.57 -16.95
N LYS A 509 -9.38 -14.58 -17.77
CA LYS A 509 -9.38 -14.46 -19.23
C LYS A 509 -10.44 -13.47 -19.72
N LYS A 510 -11.67 -13.57 -19.20
CA LYS A 510 -12.74 -12.61 -19.51
C LYS A 510 -12.36 -11.18 -19.11
N LEU A 511 -11.69 -11.01 -17.96
CA LEU A 511 -11.21 -9.71 -17.49
C LEU A 511 -10.21 -9.09 -18.48
N VAL A 512 -9.24 -9.88 -18.97
CA VAL A 512 -8.26 -9.44 -19.97
C VAL A 512 -8.94 -9.08 -21.30
N GLU A 513 -9.84 -9.92 -21.78
CA GLU A 513 -10.58 -9.66 -23.02
C GLU A 513 -11.36 -8.35 -22.96
N LYS A 514 -11.98 -8.08 -21.79
CA LYS A 514 -12.66 -6.81 -21.54
C LYS A 514 -11.68 -5.64 -21.54
N ALA A 515 -10.54 -5.78 -20.84
CA ALA A 515 -9.50 -4.75 -20.80
C ALA A 515 -8.95 -4.44 -22.22
N ARG A 516 -8.72 -5.46 -23.05
CA ARG A 516 -8.32 -5.29 -24.46
C ARG A 516 -9.32 -4.48 -25.28
N LYS A 517 -10.62 -4.76 -25.10
CA LYS A 517 -11.69 -3.99 -25.76
C LYS A 517 -11.66 -2.53 -25.32
N THR A 518 -11.49 -2.28 -24.01
CA THR A 518 -11.40 -0.93 -23.46
C THR A 518 -10.18 -0.18 -23.99
N VAL A 519 -9.01 -0.82 -24.05
CA VAL A 519 -7.80 -0.21 -24.63
C VAL A 519 -8.05 0.16 -26.09
N ARG A 520 -8.57 -0.77 -26.91
CA ARG A 520 -8.85 -0.50 -28.33
C ARG A 520 -9.85 0.64 -28.53
N ALA A 521 -10.84 0.78 -27.65
CA ALA A 521 -11.82 1.86 -27.73
C ALA A 521 -11.27 3.23 -27.30
N ASN A 522 -10.20 3.27 -26.50
CA ASN A 522 -9.68 4.50 -25.87
C ASN A 522 -8.30 4.93 -26.37
N VAL A 523 -7.57 4.06 -27.06
CA VAL A 523 -6.31 4.44 -27.69
C VAL A 523 -6.61 5.22 -28.95
N ARG A 524 -6.24 6.50 -28.96
CA ARG A 524 -6.36 7.34 -30.15
C ARG A 524 -5.44 6.82 -31.24
N THR A 525 -6.03 6.50 -32.37
CA THR A 525 -5.27 6.17 -33.59
C THR A 525 -4.78 7.45 -34.28
N ALA A 526 -3.79 7.32 -35.14
CA ALA A 526 -3.33 8.42 -35.99
C ALA A 526 -4.51 9.02 -36.82
N GLU A 527 -5.44 8.17 -37.21
CA GLU A 527 -6.65 8.56 -37.92
C GLU A 527 -7.60 9.38 -37.06
N ASP A 528 -7.79 9.00 -35.79
CA ASP A 528 -8.63 9.76 -34.84
C ASP A 528 -8.06 11.16 -34.61
N VAL A 529 -6.72 11.29 -34.46
CA VAL A 529 -6.05 12.58 -34.29
C VAL A 529 -6.21 13.44 -35.54
N LEU A 530 -6.05 12.86 -36.73
CA LEU A 530 -6.23 13.56 -37.98
C LEU A 530 -7.69 14.01 -38.18
N ASN A 531 -8.64 13.12 -37.91
CA ASN A 531 -10.06 13.44 -38.02
C ASN A 531 -10.51 14.51 -37.01
N ALA A 532 -9.97 14.45 -35.78
CA ALA A 532 -10.21 15.50 -34.78
C ALA A 532 -9.64 16.86 -35.22
N TYR A 533 -8.40 16.89 -35.78
CA TYR A 533 -7.82 18.10 -36.34
C TYR A 533 -8.71 18.70 -37.45
N ILE A 534 -9.14 17.86 -38.39
CA ILE A 534 -10.00 18.30 -39.50
C ILE A 534 -11.33 18.85 -38.98
N ARG A 535 -12.00 18.17 -38.04
CA ARG A 535 -13.27 18.62 -37.45
C ARG A 535 -13.14 19.94 -36.72
N GLU A 536 -12.13 20.09 -35.89
CA GLU A 536 -11.92 21.29 -35.07
C GLU A 536 -11.63 22.52 -35.92
N HIS A 537 -10.92 22.32 -37.02
CA HIS A 537 -10.46 23.43 -37.89
C HIS A 537 -11.20 23.49 -39.23
N TYR A 538 -12.29 22.74 -39.42
CA TYR A 538 -13.00 22.62 -40.68
C TYR A 538 -13.38 23.97 -41.30
N GLY A 539 -13.91 24.91 -40.51
CA GLY A 539 -14.25 26.25 -40.94
C GLY A 539 -13.08 27.10 -41.46
N LYS A 540 -11.84 26.62 -41.28
CA LYS A 540 -10.58 27.25 -41.73
C LYS A 540 -9.92 26.46 -42.89
N PHE A 541 -10.63 25.50 -43.47
CA PHE A 541 -10.20 24.76 -44.66
C PHE A 541 -10.76 25.38 -45.92
N ILE A 542 -9.99 25.35 -46.98
CA ILE A 542 -10.42 25.72 -48.34
C ILE A 542 -10.76 24.45 -49.10
N SER A 543 -11.95 24.35 -49.61
CA SER A 543 -12.38 23.27 -50.50
C SER A 543 -12.22 23.71 -51.98
N VAL A 544 -11.60 22.85 -52.74
CA VAL A 544 -11.28 23.10 -54.17
C VAL A 544 -11.78 21.95 -55.02
N LYS A 545 -12.60 22.24 -56.01
CA LYS A 545 -12.92 21.30 -57.10
C LYS A 545 -11.92 21.51 -58.24
N VAL A 546 -11.30 20.42 -58.65
CA VAL A 546 -10.38 20.43 -59.83
C VAL A 546 -11.13 19.76 -60.97
N THR A 547 -11.44 20.54 -62.00
CA THR A 547 -12.09 20.05 -63.20
C THR A 547 -11.12 19.34 -64.15
N ASN A 548 -11.58 18.54 -65.12
CA ASN A 548 -10.73 17.74 -66.01
C ASN A 548 -9.82 18.61 -66.93
N ASP A 549 -10.19 19.85 -67.16
CA ASP A 549 -9.42 20.86 -67.91
C ASP A 549 -8.45 21.67 -67.00
N GLY A 550 -8.36 21.29 -65.70
CA GLY A 550 -7.47 21.94 -64.75
C GLY A 550 -7.99 23.25 -64.17
N ALA A 551 -9.27 23.60 -64.47
CA ALA A 551 -9.91 24.75 -63.85
C ALA A 551 -10.11 24.51 -62.38
N ILE A 552 -9.93 25.54 -61.52
CA ILE A 552 -10.02 25.47 -60.07
C ILE A 552 -11.23 26.29 -59.61
N GLU A 553 -12.23 25.61 -59.07
CA GLU A 553 -13.30 26.28 -58.32
C GLU A 553 -13.04 26.18 -56.83
N ALA A 554 -12.85 27.32 -56.19
CA ALA A 554 -12.60 27.37 -54.72
C ALA A 554 -13.90 27.74 -54.01
N THR A 555 -14.23 26.95 -53.00
CA THR A 555 -15.33 27.20 -52.07
C THR A 555 -14.78 27.24 -50.63
N TYR A 556 -15.20 28.21 -49.86
CA TYR A 556 -14.82 28.30 -48.45
C TYR A 556 -15.84 27.57 -47.61
N ALA A 557 -15.37 26.76 -46.68
CA ALA A 557 -16.24 26.00 -45.77
C ALA A 557 -17.04 26.92 -44.80
N ASN A 558 -16.63 28.19 -44.68
CA ASN A 558 -17.37 29.20 -43.92
C ASN A 558 -17.70 30.40 -44.83
N SER A 559 -18.97 30.68 -45.01
CA SER A 559 -19.48 31.79 -45.84
C SER A 559 -19.06 33.18 -45.36
N GLN A 560 -18.50 33.33 -44.16
CA GLN A 560 -17.96 34.56 -43.62
C GLN A 560 -16.51 34.86 -44.06
N ILE A 561 -15.84 33.92 -44.72
CA ILE A 561 -14.51 34.10 -45.26
C ILE A 561 -14.62 34.70 -46.65
N THR A 562 -14.45 36.01 -46.73
CA THR A 562 -14.39 36.72 -48.05
C THR A 562 -12.94 36.76 -48.55
N ASP A 563 -12.75 37.03 -49.86
CA ASP A 563 -11.42 37.18 -50.47
C ASP A 563 -10.57 38.24 -49.78
N GLU A 564 -11.18 39.29 -49.23
CA GLU A 564 -10.51 40.36 -48.48
C GLU A 564 -10.11 39.95 -47.04
N SER A 565 -10.85 39.01 -46.41
CA SER A 565 -10.52 38.53 -45.07
C SER A 565 -9.45 37.44 -45.05
N LEU A 566 -9.16 36.82 -46.17
CA LEU A 566 -8.15 35.75 -46.33
C LEU A 566 -6.73 36.17 -45.95
N THR A 567 -6.38 37.45 -46.10
CA THR A 567 -5.07 37.98 -45.72
C THR A 567 -4.84 38.08 -44.21
N ARG A 568 -5.91 37.95 -43.42
CA ARG A 568 -5.91 38.03 -41.96
C ARG A 568 -6.32 36.72 -41.27
N THR A 569 -6.83 35.74 -42.01
CA THR A 569 -7.32 34.47 -41.47
C THR A 569 -6.29 33.37 -41.68
N GLN A 570 -5.88 32.71 -40.62
CA GLN A 570 -4.98 31.56 -40.71
C GLN A 570 -5.72 30.38 -41.34
N ILE A 571 -5.19 29.83 -42.42
CA ILE A 571 -5.75 28.67 -43.11
C ILE A 571 -5.06 27.43 -42.56
N PHE A 572 -5.85 26.48 -42.08
CA PHE A 572 -5.37 25.24 -41.45
C PHE A 572 -5.21 24.08 -42.42
N GLY A 573 -5.90 24.12 -43.57
CA GLY A 573 -5.79 23.10 -44.60
C GLY A 573 -6.54 23.43 -45.87
N ARG A 574 -6.28 22.59 -46.88
CA ARG A 574 -6.91 22.66 -48.21
C ARG A 574 -7.37 21.26 -48.59
N VAL A 575 -8.61 21.13 -49.07
CA VAL A 575 -9.19 19.89 -49.59
C VAL A 575 -9.36 20.01 -51.09
N GLU A 576 -8.77 19.10 -51.86
CA GLU A 576 -8.94 19.03 -53.31
C GLU A 576 -9.75 17.78 -53.68
N ARG A 577 -10.90 17.98 -54.33
CA ARG A 577 -11.71 16.93 -54.94
C ARG A 577 -11.48 16.90 -56.43
N HIS A 578 -11.04 15.77 -56.95
CA HIS A 578 -10.86 15.53 -58.37
C HIS A 578 -12.10 14.83 -58.94
N ILE A 579 -12.58 15.28 -60.09
CA ILE A 579 -13.79 14.71 -60.75
C ILE A 579 -13.53 13.28 -61.18
N THR A 580 -12.31 12.86 -61.38
CA THR A 580 -11.89 11.48 -61.63
C THR A 580 -10.51 11.25 -60.99
N PRO A 581 -10.24 10.24 -60.24
CA PRO A 581 -11.03 9.08 -59.81
C PRO A 581 -11.14 9.00 -58.29
N GLY A 582 -12.33 9.25 -57.67
CA GLY A 582 -12.69 8.79 -56.36
C GLY A 582 -11.75 9.04 -55.15
N TYR A 583 -10.82 9.95 -55.27
CA TYR A 583 -9.87 10.31 -54.21
C TYR A 583 -9.98 11.80 -53.84
N VAL A 584 -9.91 12.05 -52.52
CA VAL A 584 -9.85 13.40 -51.95
C VAL A 584 -8.46 13.61 -51.40
N ASN A 585 -7.79 14.71 -51.79
CA ASN A 585 -6.49 15.09 -51.26
C ASN A 585 -6.66 16.17 -50.18
N PHE A 586 -6.19 15.85 -48.98
CA PHE A 586 -6.06 16.82 -47.89
C PHE A 586 -4.64 17.36 -47.88
N PHE A 587 -4.48 18.67 -47.92
CA PHE A 587 -3.24 19.36 -47.71
C PHE A 587 -3.31 20.08 -46.38
N ILE A 588 -2.48 19.70 -45.44
CA ILE A 588 -2.47 20.25 -44.09
C ILE A 588 -1.09 20.88 -43.82
N GLU A 589 -1.05 22.11 -43.35
CA GLU A 589 0.21 22.75 -43.00
C GLU A 589 0.92 21.96 -41.90
N GLU A 590 2.15 21.56 -42.19
CA GLU A 590 2.93 20.67 -41.33
C GLU A 590 3.17 21.28 -39.93
N ALA A 591 3.46 22.58 -39.86
CA ALA A 591 3.72 23.27 -38.59
C ALA A 591 2.47 23.28 -37.67
N LEU A 592 1.30 23.53 -38.24
CA LEU A 592 0.05 23.54 -37.49
C LEU A 592 -0.32 22.14 -37.01
N LEU A 593 -0.13 21.12 -37.86
CA LEU A 593 -0.39 19.74 -37.48
C LEU A 593 0.59 19.26 -36.41
N LYS A 594 1.86 19.63 -36.46
CA LYS A 594 2.84 19.36 -35.40
C LYS A 594 2.43 19.97 -34.07
N ASN A 595 2.03 21.24 -34.07
CA ASN A 595 1.56 21.93 -32.87
C ASN A 595 0.31 21.25 -32.29
N TYR A 596 -0.61 20.83 -33.15
CA TYR A 596 -1.81 20.11 -32.76
C TYR A 596 -1.46 18.74 -32.14
N CYS A 597 -0.59 17.97 -32.80
CA CYS A 597 -0.10 16.70 -32.24
C CYS A 597 0.53 16.91 -30.85
N SER A 598 1.36 17.94 -30.70
CA SER A 598 1.96 18.28 -29.41
C SER A 598 0.90 18.64 -28.36
N SER A 599 -0.16 19.39 -28.74
CA SER A 599 -1.25 19.73 -27.82
C SER A 599 -2.09 18.50 -27.42
N MET A 600 -2.10 17.46 -28.25
CA MET A 600 -2.78 16.19 -28.02
C MET A 600 -1.85 15.13 -27.42
N SER A 601 -0.57 15.48 -27.16
CA SER A 601 0.51 14.56 -26.75
C SER A 601 0.64 13.32 -27.62
N PHE A 602 0.44 13.49 -28.91
CA PHE A 602 0.63 12.46 -29.92
C PHE A 602 1.92 12.78 -30.70
N GLY A 603 2.78 11.79 -30.89
CA GLY A 603 4.02 11.98 -31.64
C GLY A 603 3.72 12.28 -33.10
N TYR A 604 4.16 13.45 -33.64
CA TYR A 604 3.98 13.74 -35.07
C TYR A 604 4.66 12.70 -35.97
N ALA A 605 5.83 12.18 -35.57
CA ALA A 605 6.52 11.12 -36.30
C ALA A 605 5.70 9.81 -36.34
N ASP A 606 5.03 9.49 -35.23
CA ASP A 606 4.16 8.32 -35.12
C ASP A 606 2.88 8.50 -35.93
N LEU A 607 2.24 9.69 -35.83
CA LEU A 607 1.10 10.04 -36.66
C LEU A 607 1.42 9.83 -38.15
N ARG A 608 2.53 10.35 -38.60
CA ARG A 608 2.97 10.22 -39.99
C ARG A 608 3.18 8.77 -40.40
N ARG A 609 3.99 8.03 -39.62
CA ARG A 609 4.30 6.62 -39.90
C ARG A 609 3.05 5.76 -39.97
N ASP A 610 2.06 6.01 -39.09
CA ASP A 610 0.85 5.22 -39.04
C ASP A 610 -0.16 5.64 -40.12
N LEU A 611 -0.21 6.92 -40.52
CA LEU A 611 -0.98 7.37 -41.67
C LEU A 611 -0.38 6.85 -43.01
N GLU A 612 0.95 6.72 -43.13
CA GLU A 612 1.60 6.12 -44.29
C GLU A 612 1.23 4.64 -44.51
N LYS A 613 0.83 3.92 -43.44
CA LYS A 613 0.32 2.54 -43.53
C LYS A 613 -1.13 2.46 -44.08
N LEU A 614 -1.89 3.51 -43.86
CA LEU A 614 -3.33 3.54 -44.19
C LEU A 614 -3.60 4.27 -45.51
N TYR A 615 -2.84 5.33 -45.77
CA TYR A 615 -3.07 6.26 -46.86
C TYR A 615 -1.78 6.57 -47.62
N ARG A 616 -1.96 7.06 -48.85
CA ARG A 616 -0.83 7.68 -49.58
C ARG A 616 -0.54 9.05 -48.97
N VAL A 617 0.66 9.22 -48.40
CA VAL A 617 1.12 10.44 -47.75
C VAL A 617 2.35 10.99 -48.50
N ASP A 618 2.26 12.22 -48.96
CA ASP A 618 3.34 12.91 -49.67
C ASP A 618 3.69 14.24 -48.95
N TYR A 619 4.96 14.66 -49.05
CA TYR A 619 5.41 15.96 -48.54
C TYR A 619 5.53 16.92 -49.72
N VAL A 620 4.76 18.00 -49.68
CA VAL A 620 4.70 18.94 -50.81
C VAL A 620 4.77 20.39 -50.33
N LYS A 621 5.33 21.24 -51.14
CA LYS A 621 5.12 22.68 -50.99
C LYS A 621 3.84 23.05 -51.74
N LYS A 622 2.81 23.44 -50.99
CA LYS A 622 1.49 23.73 -51.53
C LYS A 622 1.11 25.17 -51.27
N ASP A 623 0.53 25.81 -52.31
CA ASP A 623 -0.17 27.08 -52.12
C ASP A 623 -1.56 26.75 -51.51
N MET A 624 -1.82 27.25 -50.33
CA MET A 624 -3.08 27.01 -49.65
C MET A 624 -4.23 27.84 -50.22
N LEU A 625 -3.89 29.01 -50.82
CA LEU A 625 -4.86 29.85 -51.52
C LEU A 625 -5.05 29.35 -52.95
N ALA A 626 -6.26 29.09 -53.37
CA ALA A 626 -6.54 28.60 -54.72
C ALA A 626 -6.52 29.69 -55.80
N LYS A 627 -5.80 30.80 -55.59
CA LYS A 627 -5.76 31.95 -56.52
C LYS A 627 -4.70 31.78 -57.59
N THR A 628 -5.08 32.03 -58.82
CA THR A 628 -4.17 32.09 -59.97
C THR A 628 -3.42 33.45 -60.07
N LYS A 629 -3.94 34.51 -59.48
CA LYS A 629 -3.34 35.85 -59.45
C LYS A 629 -3.52 36.46 -58.04
N GLY A 630 -2.43 36.93 -57.44
CA GLY A 630 -2.41 37.59 -56.15
C GLY A 630 -1.40 36.98 -55.17
N PRO A 631 -1.45 37.38 -53.87
CA PRO A 631 -0.52 36.85 -52.90
C PRO A 631 -0.70 35.33 -52.73
N GLN A 632 0.45 34.59 -52.78
CA GLN A 632 0.49 33.14 -52.65
C GLN A 632 0.87 32.79 -51.20
N MET A 633 0.21 31.83 -50.60
CA MET A 633 0.54 31.29 -49.28
C MET A 633 1.15 29.88 -49.45
N ARG A 634 2.41 29.84 -49.86
CA ARG A 634 3.13 28.56 -49.99
C ARG A 634 3.65 28.07 -48.65
N VAL A 635 3.19 26.93 -48.22
CA VAL A 635 3.59 26.26 -46.98
C VAL A 635 4.09 24.85 -47.27
N ASN A 636 4.91 24.31 -46.36
CA ASN A 636 5.15 22.87 -46.33
C ASN A 636 3.89 22.17 -45.83
N ALA A 637 3.32 21.29 -46.61
CA ALA A 637 2.08 20.60 -46.30
C ALA A 637 2.27 19.08 -46.39
N LEU A 638 1.59 18.39 -45.48
CA LEU A 638 1.34 16.97 -45.58
C LEU A 638 0.16 16.77 -46.51
N LYS A 639 0.38 16.07 -47.63
CA LYS A 639 -0.68 15.66 -48.55
C LYS A 639 -1.12 14.25 -48.17
N ILE A 640 -2.39 14.06 -47.88
CA ILE A 640 -3.02 12.78 -47.54
C ILE A 640 -4.09 12.51 -48.58
N SER A 641 -3.95 11.42 -49.33
CA SER A 641 -4.95 10.99 -50.32
C SER A 641 -5.81 9.89 -49.75
N ARG A 642 -7.11 10.16 -49.62
CA ARG A 642 -8.11 9.21 -49.09
C ARG A 642 -9.11 8.83 -50.19
N PRO A 643 -9.63 7.57 -50.23
CA PRO A 643 -10.76 7.23 -51.06
C PRO A 643 -12.00 8.09 -50.72
N GLU A 644 -12.74 8.51 -51.68
CA GLU A 644 -13.93 9.37 -51.47
C GLU A 644 -15.00 8.66 -50.62
N SER A 645 -15.07 7.34 -50.70
CA SER A 645 -15.98 6.50 -49.87
C SER A 645 -15.61 6.47 -48.38
N GLU A 646 -14.38 6.79 -48.00
CA GLU A 646 -13.87 6.84 -46.61
C GLU A 646 -13.84 8.27 -46.06
N VAL A 647 -14.03 9.26 -46.92
CA VAL A 647 -14.22 10.63 -46.46
C VAL A 647 -15.66 10.67 -45.94
N PHE A 648 -15.82 10.67 -44.62
CA PHE A 648 -17.11 10.95 -44.00
C PHE A 648 -17.77 12.06 -44.81
N GLU A 649 -19.03 11.85 -45.22
CA GLU A 649 -19.86 12.90 -45.76
C GLU A 649 -19.84 14.05 -44.74
N LEU A 650 -18.91 14.95 -44.94
CA LEU A 650 -18.99 16.29 -44.45
C LEU A 650 -20.15 16.85 -45.29
N ASN A 651 -21.39 16.56 -44.83
CA ASN A 651 -22.57 17.10 -45.43
C ASN A 651 -22.45 18.62 -45.37
N ILE A 652 -21.87 19.18 -46.42
CA ILE A 652 -22.09 20.56 -46.77
C ILE A 652 -23.52 20.56 -47.29
N GLU A 653 -24.52 20.72 -46.41
CA GLU A 653 -25.83 21.13 -46.82
C GLU A 653 -25.59 22.41 -47.64
N GLU A 654 -25.84 22.34 -48.94
CA GLU A 654 -25.96 23.52 -49.79
C GLU A 654 -26.98 24.43 -49.09
N PRO A 655 -26.70 25.72 -48.94
CA PRO A 655 -27.66 26.63 -48.34
C PRO A 655 -28.93 26.52 -49.14
N GLN A 656 -29.99 25.98 -48.54
CA GLN A 656 -31.32 25.99 -49.12
C GLN A 656 -31.65 27.45 -49.49
N ASN A 657 -32.06 27.65 -50.73
CA ASN A 657 -32.46 28.93 -51.28
C ASN A 657 -33.23 29.80 -50.28
N PRO A 658 -32.93 31.11 -50.21
CA PRO A 658 -33.69 31.98 -49.32
C PRO A 658 -35.16 31.94 -49.72
N LEU A 659 -36.02 31.70 -48.72
CA LEU A 659 -37.45 31.81 -48.86
C LEU A 659 -37.81 33.17 -49.49
N PRO A 660 -38.75 33.23 -50.47
CA PRO A 660 -39.18 34.49 -51.03
C PRO A 660 -39.85 35.35 -49.96
N VAL A 661 -39.33 36.55 -49.78
CA VAL A 661 -39.94 37.56 -48.92
C VAL A 661 -41.26 37.95 -49.58
N ALA A 662 -42.40 37.71 -48.88
CA ALA A 662 -43.70 38.27 -49.19
C ALA A 662 -43.86 39.59 -48.45
#